data_a0f180e90fd3874518e226753130c334
#
_entry.id   a0f180e90fd3874518e226753130c334
#
_cell.length_a   1.000
_cell.length_b   1.000
_cell.length_c   1.000
_cell.angle_alpha   90.00
_cell.angle_beta   90.00
_cell.angle_gamma   90.00
#
_symmetry.space_group_name_H-M   'P 1'
#
loop_
_entity.id
_entity.type
_entity.pdbx_description
1 polymer ?
#
loop_
_entity_poly.entity_id
_entity_poly.type
_entity_poly.pdbx_seq_one_letter_code
_entity_poly.pdbx_strand_id
1 'polypeptide(L)'
;MNNKEISASMTIKLDPVLPEYPVFKEGIRRAPMRELTLNECEIKLAVKNALRYVPEELHETLAPEFMEELLTRGRIYGYRFMPKEKIYGKPIDEYKGNCVQGKAFQVMIDNNLNHDVALYPYELVTYGETGQVCQNWMQYQLIKKYLEILTDEQTLVVMSGHPLGLFKSHKSSPRVIITNGLMVGEGDNPEAWAKATAMGCSSYGQMTAGGWMYIGPQGIVHGTFNTILNAGRKFLGVPHDGDLAGHLFVTSGLGGMSGAQPKAIEIAGGVGIIAEVDYSRIETRHSQGWVSLITESAGEAFRLAADYMERKETISIAYHGNIVDLLQYAVDHEIKIELLSDQTSCHVPYDGGYCPQGLTFEERTEMLAHDKEHFAELVNESLIRHFHLIKELVKRGAYFFDYGNSFMKAVFDAGAKDIAKNGTDTSEGFIFPSYVEDIMGPELFDYGYGPFRWCCLSGKHEDLVKTDHAAMEIINPDRRPQDKDNWIWIRDAEKHQLVVGTQCRILYQDAFGRRDIALKFNEMVRNGEIGPVMLGRDHHDTGGTDSPYRETSNIYDGSNMTADMAVQCYAGNAARGMSLVALHNGGGTGIGKAINGGFGLVLDGTAETDAIIREAIPWDTMIGVSRRSWARNEHSIETAAEYNQMRKESDVITLPYIADNALIEKTYQNAVKKQ
;
A
#
# COMPACT_ATOMS: atom_id res chain seq x y z
N MET A 1 38.48 -5.48 -17.97
CA MET A 1 38.34 -6.67 -17.11
C MET A 1 37.51 -7.71 -17.83
N ASN A 2 37.92 -8.97 -17.79
CA ASN A 2 37.11 -10.09 -18.25
C ASN A 2 36.24 -10.63 -17.11
N ASN A 3 35.29 -11.53 -17.40
CA ASN A 3 34.34 -12.03 -16.38
C ASN A 3 35.03 -12.76 -15.21
N LYS A 4 36.16 -13.40 -15.42
CA LYS A 4 36.92 -14.05 -14.33
C LYS A 4 37.54 -13.02 -13.38
N GLU A 5 38.09 -11.94 -13.92
CA GLU A 5 38.61 -10.82 -13.12
C GLU A 5 37.50 -10.11 -12.35
N ILE A 6 36.34 -9.90 -12.99
CA ILE A 6 35.14 -9.36 -12.33
C ILE A 6 34.71 -10.25 -11.19
N SER A 7 34.51 -11.55 -11.44
CA SER A 7 34.08 -12.52 -10.40
C SER A 7 35.07 -12.64 -9.24
N ALA A 8 36.36 -12.54 -9.50
CA ALA A 8 37.40 -12.56 -8.46
C ALA A 8 37.39 -11.29 -7.58
N SER A 9 36.96 -10.16 -8.13
CA SER A 9 36.85 -8.88 -7.38
C SER A 9 35.57 -8.76 -6.54
N MET A 10 34.57 -9.60 -6.78
CA MET A 10 33.30 -9.56 -6.06
C MET A 10 33.39 -10.26 -4.71
N THR A 11 33.06 -9.54 -3.62
CA THR A 11 32.91 -10.11 -2.28
C THR A 11 31.57 -10.87 -2.15
N ILE A 12 30.49 -10.32 -2.74
CA ILE A 12 29.15 -10.91 -2.70
C ILE A 12 28.74 -11.30 -4.12
N LYS A 13 28.43 -12.57 -4.29
CA LYS A 13 28.00 -13.17 -5.55
C LYS A 13 27.11 -14.38 -5.32
N LEU A 14 26.39 -14.79 -6.35
CA LEU A 14 25.67 -16.05 -6.32
C LEU A 14 26.65 -17.24 -6.37
N ASP A 15 26.21 -18.38 -5.86
CA ASP A 15 26.97 -19.61 -5.91
C ASP A 15 27.09 -20.06 -7.40
N PRO A 16 28.26 -20.52 -7.84
CA PRO A 16 28.45 -21.07 -9.19
C PRO A 16 27.77 -22.45 -9.39
N VAL A 17 27.24 -23.04 -8.32
CA VAL A 17 26.47 -24.29 -8.41
C VAL A 17 25.05 -23.99 -8.88
N LEU A 18 24.67 -24.57 -10.02
CA LEU A 18 23.34 -24.42 -10.58
C LEU A 18 22.30 -25.11 -9.70
N PRO A 19 21.32 -24.38 -9.14
CA PRO A 19 20.25 -25.00 -8.36
C PRO A 19 19.35 -25.90 -9.25
N GLU A 20 18.67 -26.86 -8.65
CA GLU A 20 17.63 -27.61 -9.35
C GLU A 20 16.46 -26.69 -9.70
N TYR A 21 15.79 -26.98 -10.84
CA TYR A 21 14.59 -26.21 -11.21
C TYR A 21 13.47 -26.51 -10.20
N PRO A 22 12.77 -25.49 -9.69
CA PRO A 22 11.79 -25.66 -8.60
C PRO A 22 10.53 -26.39 -9.08
N VAL A 23 9.91 -27.13 -8.16
CA VAL A 23 8.59 -27.67 -8.35
C VAL A 23 7.58 -26.67 -7.77
N PHE A 24 6.68 -26.18 -8.62
CA PHE A 24 5.60 -25.30 -8.18
C PHE A 24 4.51 -26.12 -7.48
N LYS A 25 4.12 -25.67 -6.30
CA LYS A 25 3.08 -26.35 -5.52
C LYS A 25 1.70 -26.01 -6.08
N GLU A 26 0.85 -27.02 -6.18
CA GLU A 26 -0.57 -26.87 -6.49
C GLU A 26 -1.25 -25.99 -5.42
N GLY A 27 -2.23 -25.19 -5.81
CA GLY A 27 -2.96 -24.28 -4.92
C GLY A 27 -2.25 -22.95 -4.57
N ILE A 28 -0.98 -22.76 -4.99
CA ILE A 28 -0.30 -21.47 -4.85
C ILE A 28 -0.55 -20.63 -6.10
N ARG A 29 -1.09 -19.43 -5.88
CA ARG A 29 -1.44 -18.50 -6.96
C ARG A 29 -0.20 -18.06 -7.74
N ARG A 30 -0.36 -17.97 -9.06
CA ARG A 30 0.64 -17.52 -10.02
C ARG A 30 0.21 -16.19 -10.62
N ALA A 31 1.15 -15.27 -10.83
CA ALA A 31 0.85 -14.04 -11.57
C ALA A 31 0.32 -14.37 -12.97
N PRO A 32 -0.63 -13.59 -13.51
CA PRO A 32 -1.09 -13.74 -14.88
C PRO A 32 0.08 -13.69 -15.87
N MET A 33 0.00 -14.47 -16.93
CA MET A 33 0.91 -14.29 -18.08
C MET A 33 0.58 -12.97 -18.76
N ARG A 34 1.61 -12.33 -19.34
CA ARG A 34 1.47 -11.04 -20.01
C ARG A 34 2.08 -11.14 -21.40
N GLU A 35 1.42 -10.50 -22.37
CA GLU A 35 1.96 -10.34 -23.69
C GLU A 35 3.28 -9.57 -23.65
N LEU A 36 4.29 -10.05 -24.38
CA LEU A 36 5.60 -9.41 -24.46
C LEU A 36 5.60 -8.33 -25.54
N THR A 37 5.74 -7.07 -25.13
CA THR A 37 5.76 -5.90 -26.03
C THR A 37 7.17 -5.43 -26.42
N LEU A 38 8.21 -6.24 -26.13
CA LEU A 38 9.61 -5.92 -26.42
C LEU A 38 9.98 -6.27 -27.85
N ASN A 39 10.79 -5.43 -28.49
CA ASN A 39 11.43 -5.75 -29.77
C ASN A 39 12.66 -6.67 -29.57
N GLU A 40 13.24 -7.16 -30.68
CA GLU A 40 14.38 -8.10 -30.64
C GLU A 40 15.58 -7.57 -29.84
N CYS A 41 15.91 -6.30 -29.96
CA CYS A 41 17.03 -5.70 -29.23
C CYS A 41 16.74 -5.64 -27.72
N GLU A 42 15.50 -5.28 -27.35
CA GLU A 42 15.03 -5.20 -25.98
C GLU A 42 14.96 -6.59 -25.32
N ILE A 43 14.51 -7.63 -26.06
CA ILE A 43 14.53 -9.04 -25.62
C ILE A 43 15.96 -9.49 -25.28
N LYS A 44 16.91 -9.25 -26.21
CA LYS A 44 18.32 -9.58 -25.96
C LYS A 44 18.90 -8.84 -24.76
N LEU A 45 18.49 -7.58 -24.58
CA LEU A 45 18.91 -6.76 -23.43
C LEU A 45 18.34 -7.31 -22.12
N ALA A 46 17.05 -7.72 -22.09
CA ALA A 46 16.42 -8.32 -20.93
C ALA A 46 17.17 -9.57 -20.43
N VAL A 47 17.54 -10.48 -21.34
CA VAL A 47 18.33 -11.67 -20.99
C VAL A 47 19.71 -11.29 -20.47
N LYS A 48 20.40 -10.32 -21.09
CA LYS A 48 21.69 -9.81 -20.59
C LYS A 48 21.56 -9.21 -19.19
N ASN A 49 20.47 -8.49 -18.93
CA ASN A 49 20.18 -7.90 -17.63
C ASN A 49 19.95 -8.96 -16.55
N ALA A 50 19.35 -10.09 -16.88
CA ALA A 50 19.19 -11.20 -15.95
C ALA A 50 20.51 -11.95 -15.72
N LEU A 51 21.29 -12.20 -16.78
CA LEU A 51 22.58 -12.89 -16.69
C LEU A 51 23.64 -12.13 -15.89
N ARG A 52 23.53 -10.81 -15.74
CA ARG A 52 24.50 -10.02 -14.97
C ARG A 52 24.60 -10.39 -13.47
N TYR A 53 23.63 -11.13 -12.93
CA TYR A 53 23.63 -11.56 -11.53
C TYR A 53 24.36 -12.89 -11.32
N VAL A 54 24.53 -13.67 -12.37
CA VAL A 54 24.98 -15.06 -12.27
C VAL A 54 26.40 -15.24 -12.84
N PRO A 55 27.19 -16.16 -12.26
CA PRO A 55 28.53 -16.47 -12.76
C PRO A 55 28.51 -16.93 -14.25
N GLU A 56 29.57 -16.60 -14.99
CA GLU A 56 29.69 -16.85 -16.43
C GLU A 56 29.48 -18.33 -16.80
N GLU A 57 29.98 -19.24 -15.99
CA GLU A 57 29.87 -20.70 -16.16
C GLU A 57 28.43 -21.20 -16.19
N LEU A 58 27.46 -20.41 -15.72
CA LEU A 58 26.02 -20.74 -15.74
C LEU A 58 25.29 -20.13 -16.93
N HIS A 59 25.90 -19.22 -17.69
CA HIS A 59 25.25 -18.45 -18.76
C HIS A 59 24.69 -19.32 -19.86
N GLU A 60 25.45 -20.36 -20.31
CA GLU A 60 24.98 -21.26 -21.38
C GLU A 60 23.72 -22.04 -21.03
N THR A 61 23.57 -22.39 -19.76
CA THR A 61 22.38 -23.08 -19.24
C THR A 61 21.22 -22.12 -18.99
N LEU A 62 21.51 -20.95 -18.40
CA LEU A 62 20.46 -20.02 -17.94
C LEU A 62 19.93 -19.11 -19.04
N ALA A 63 20.72 -18.79 -20.08
CA ALA A 63 20.24 -17.91 -21.14
C ALA A 63 18.99 -18.45 -21.87
N PRO A 64 18.91 -19.76 -22.25
CA PRO A 64 17.70 -20.34 -22.81
C PRO A 64 16.53 -20.33 -21.80
N GLU A 65 16.77 -20.63 -20.52
CA GLU A 65 15.72 -20.63 -19.49
C GLU A 65 15.15 -19.22 -19.28
N PHE A 66 16.01 -18.20 -19.17
CA PHE A 66 15.57 -16.82 -19.03
C PHE A 66 14.84 -16.30 -20.28
N MET A 67 15.25 -16.76 -21.45
CA MET A 67 14.53 -16.48 -22.69
C MET A 67 13.12 -17.08 -22.65
N GLU A 68 12.98 -18.35 -22.21
CA GLU A 68 11.71 -19.02 -22.09
C GLU A 68 10.81 -18.32 -21.04
N GLU A 69 11.33 -17.97 -19.87
CA GLU A 69 10.60 -17.20 -18.86
C GLU A 69 10.08 -15.87 -19.45
N LEU A 70 10.94 -15.13 -20.16
CA LEU A 70 10.56 -13.85 -20.77
C LEU A 70 9.45 -14.02 -21.80
N LEU A 71 9.58 -14.99 -22.71
CA LEU A 71 8.63 -15.22 -23.79
C LEU A 71 7.29 -15.78 -23.31
N THR A 72 7.30 -16.57 -22.21
CA THR A 72 6.08 -17.19 -21.67
C THR A 72 5.42 -16.38 -20.57
N ARG A 73 6.20 -15.61 -19.79
CA ARG A 73 5.70 -14.89 -18.60
C ARG A 73 5.72 -13.37 -18.76
N GLY A 74 6.34 -12.85 -19.82
CA GLY A 74 6.57 -11.42 -20.04
C GLY A 74 7.66 -10.81 -19.14
N ARG A 75 8.30 -11.60 -18.28
CA ARG A 75 9.37 -11.17 -17.37
C ARG A 75 10.29 -12.33 -17.01
N ILE A 76 11.51 -12.02 -16.56
CA ILE A 76 12.47 -13.01 -16.06
C ILE A 76 12.45 -12.97 -14.52
N TYR A 77 11.95 -14.02 -13.91
CA TYR A 77 11.90 -14.17 -12.44
C TYR A 77 13.10 -14.96 -11.89
N GLY A 78 13.79 -15.75 -12.74
CA GLY A 78 14.90 -16.60 -12.33
C GLY A 78 14.47 -17.67 -11.32
N TYR A 79 13.40 -18.39 -11.64
CA TYR A 79 12.75 -19.36 -10.75
C TYR A 79 13.71 -20.38 -10.15
N ARG A 80 14.76 -20.76 -10.88
CA ARG A 80 15.78 -21.71 -10.40
C ARG A 80 16.47 -21.25 -9.11
N PHE A 81 16.52 -19.95 -8.86
CA PHE A 81 17.12 -19.36 -7.65
C PHE A 81 16.13 -19.19 -6.49
N MET A 82 14.87 -19.61 -6.67
CA MET A 82 13.87 -19.59 -5.62
C MET A 82 14.24 -20.55 -4.49
N PRO A 83 14.09 -20.17 -3.20
CA PRO A 83 14.28 -21.07 -2.08
C PRO A 83 13.41 -22.32 -2.19
N LYS A 84 13.96 -23.51 -1.88
CA LYS A 84 13.22 -24.77 -1.90
C LYS A 84 12.21 -24.87 -0.75
N GLU A 85 12.52 -24.26 0.38
CA GLU A 85 11.66 -24.22 1.56
C GLU A 85 10.58 -23.15 1.46
N LYS A 86 9.49 -23.33 2.21
CA LYS A 86 8.45 -22.29 2.35
C LYS A 86 9.08 -21.05 2.97
N ILE A 87 8.87 -19.89 2.34
CA ILE A 87 9.32 -18.60 2.86
C ILE A 87 8.29 -18.10 3.86
N TYR A 88 8.76 -17.62 5.01
CA TYR A 88 7.96 -16.92 6.02
C TYR A 88 8.90 -16.14 6.96
N GLY A 89 8.37 -15.10 7.62
CA GLY A 89 9.12 -14.34 8.62
C GLY A 89 9.36 -15.19 9.88
N LYS A 90 10.55 -15.77 10.00
CA LYS A 90 10.98 -16.54 11.17
C LYS A 90 11.33 -15.59 12.33
N PRO A 91 11.44 -16.11 13.59
CA PRO A 91 12.04 -15.35 14.69
C PRO A 91 13.41 -14.78 14.31
N ILE A 92 13.69 -13.55 14.72
CA ILE A 92 14.91 -12.82 14.34
C ILE A 92 16.21 -13.56 14.68
N ASP A 93 16.20 -14.36 15.74
CA ASP A 93 17.38 -15.14 16.20
C ASP A 93 17.74 -16.28 15.25
N GLU A 94 16.84 -16.69 14.36
CA GLU A 94 17.10 -17.71 13.34
C GLU A 94 17.82 -17.14 12.10
N TYR A 95 17.91 -15.80 12.00
CA TYR A 95 18.60 -15.14 10.89
C TYR A 95 20.06 -14.84 11.23
N LYS A 96 20.93 -15.05 10.24
CA LYS A 96 22.32 -14.62 10.32
C LYS A 96 22.43 -13.13 10.01
N GLY A 97 23.38 -12.45 10.67
CA GLY A 97 23.65 -11.04 10.40
C GLY A 97 24.55 -10.42 11.44
N ASN A 98 25.37 -9.46 11.00
CA ASN A 98 26.33 -8.76 11.87
C ASN A 98 25.68 -7.64 12.70
N CYS A 99 24.49 -7.17 12.30
CA CYS A 99 23.71 -6.18 13.04
C CYS A 99 22.23 -6.59 13.13
N VAL A 100 21.54 -6.09 14.14
CA VAL A 100 20.12 -6.40 14.37
C VAL A 100 19.24 -5.91 13.22
N GLN A 101 19.57 -4.78 12.61
CA GLN A 101 18.84 -4.22 11.47
C GLN A 101 18.90 -5.15 10.25
N GLY A 102 20.08 -5.70 9.93
CA GLY A 102 20.25 -6.66 8.83
C GLY A 102 19.39 -7.92 9.01
N LYS A 103 19.27 -8.43 10.23
CA LYS A 103 18.37 -9.54 10.56
C LYS A 103 16.90 -9.13 10.46
N ALA A 104 16.53 -7.96 10.99
CA ALA A 104 15.17 -7.43 10.97
C ALA A 104 14.63 -7.30 9.54
N PHE A 105 15.42 -6.75 8.62
CA PHE A 105 15.04 -6.62 7.22
C PHE A 105 14.86 -7.96 6.53
N GLN A 106 15.66 -8.97 6.87
CA GLN A 106 15.46 -10.33 6.36
C GLN A 106 14.14 -10.93 6.84
N VAL A 107 13.76 -10.74 8.12
CA VAL A 107 12.45 -11.15 8.64
C VAL A 107 11.32 -10.51 7.82
N MET A 108 11.42 -9.20 7.59
CA MET A 108 10.37 -8.45 6.89
C MET A 108 10.26 -8.81 5.40
N ILE A 109 11.38 -9.03 4.70
CA ILE A 109 11.39 -9.52 3.31
C ILE A 109 10.70 -10.89 3.24
N ASP A 110 11.06 -11.81 4.10
CA ASP A 110 10.49 -13.16 4.11
C ASP A 110 9.01 -13.14 4.50
N ASN A 111 8.58 -12.26 5.41
CA ASN A 111 7.17 -12.05 5.71
C ASN A 111 6.39 -11.53 4.48
N ASN A 112 6.95 -10.57 3.75
CA ASN A 112 6.34 -10.05 2.52
C ASN A 112 6.11 -11.14 1.45
N LEU A 113 6.95 -12.16 1.42
CA LEU A 113 6.92 -13.27 0.46
C LEU A 113 6.30 -14.56 1.02
N ASN A 114 5.83 -14.54 2.26
CA ASN A 114 5.08 -15.66 2.84
C ASN A 114 3.87 -16.00 1.97
N HIS A 115 3.68 -17.28 1.67
CA HIS A 115 2.59 -17.78 0.82
C HIS A 115 1.19 -17.43 1.34
N ASP A 116 1.05 -17.22 2.67
CA ASP A 116 -0.22 -16.82 3.30
C ASP A 116 -0.45 -15.29 3.23
N VAL A 117 0.59 -14.53 2.86
CA VAL A 117 0.61 -13.06 2.84
C VAL A 117 0.68 -12.52 1.41
N ALA A 118 1.60 -13.06 0.59
CA ALA A 118 1.86 -12.60 -0.77
C ALA A 118 0.77 -13.02 -1.75
N LEU A 119 0.43 -12.12 -2.69
CA LEU A 119 -0.55 -12.40 -3.73
C LEU A 119 -0.03 -13.44 -4.74
N TYR A 120 1.20 -13.24 -5.25
CA TYR A 120 1.88 -14.15 -6.17
C TYR A 120 3.32 -14.39 -5.67
N PRO A 121 3.48 -15.29 -4.67
CA PRO A 121 4.77 -15.45 -3.99
C PRO A 121 5.89 -15.90 -4.93
N TYR A 122 5.60 -16.73 -5.93
CA TYR A 122 6.60 -17.20 -6.89
C TYR A 122 7.12 -16.10 -7.83
N GLU A 123 6.31 -15.07 -8.09
CA GLU A 123 6.64 -13.91 -8.89
C GLU A 123 7.04 -12.68 -8.04
N LEU A 124 7.30 -12.89 -6.74
CA LEU A 124 7.73 -11.88 -5.75
C LEU A 124 6.75 -10.71 -5.61
N VAL A 125 5.49 -10.93 -5.95
CA VAL A 125 4.44 -9.93 -5.84
C VAL A 125 3.73 -10.06 -4.50
N THR A 126 3.83 -9.04 -3.68
CA THR A 126 3.20 -9.00 -2.37
C THR A 126 1.71 -8.68 -2.49
N TYR A 127 1.35 -7.59 -3.15
CA TYR A 127 -0.05 -7.17 -3.39
C TYR A 127 -0.17 -6.25 -4.61
N GLY A 128 -1.40 -5.88 -4.97
CA GLY A 128 -1.69 -4.90 -6.02
C GLY A 128 -1.33 -5.35 -7.44
N GLU A 129 -1.38 -6.64 -7.71
CA GLU A 129 -1.10 -7.32 -8.99
C GLU A 129 0.37 -7.24 -9.43
N THR A 130 1.09 -6.16 -9.12
CA THR A 130 2.46 -5.91 -9.59
C THR A 130 3.40 -5.36 -8.53
N GLY A 131 2.95 -5.14 -7.29
CA GLY A 131 3.78 -4.62 -6.20
C GLY A 131 4.80 -5.62 -5.70
N GLN A 132 6.08 -5.41 -6.01
CA GLN A 132 7.15 -6.36 -5.80
C GLN A 132 8.11 -5.97 -4.67
N VAL A 133 8.62 -6.97 -3.96
CA VAL A 133 9.74 -6.84 -3.01
C VAL A 133 11.05 -6.58 -3.75
N CYS A 134 11.29 -7.32 -4.81
CA CYS A 134 12.33 -7.17 -5.83
C CYS A 134 11.88 -7.88 -7.11
N GLN A 135 12.64 -7.77 -8.22
CA GLN A 135 12.18 -8.21 -9.53
C GLN A 135 12.34 -9.71 -9.79
N ASN A 136 13.38 -10.33 -9.21
CA ASN A 136 13.74 -11.72 -9.48
C ASN A 136 14.43 -12.38 -8.29
N TRP A 137 14.51 -13.71 -8.31
CA TRP A 137 15.09 -14.49 -7.22
C TRP A 137 16.60 -14.34 -7.06
N MET A 138 17.31 -13.93 -8.12
CA MET A 138 18.75 -13.60 -8.01
C MET A 138 18.96 -12.36 -7.12
N GLN A 139 18.13 -11.33 -7.31
CA GLN A 139 18.14 -10.13 -6.47
C GLN A 139 17.81 -10.48 -5.01
N TYR A 140 16.78 -11.29 -4.78
CA TYR A 140 16.42 -11.76 -3.43
C TYR A 140 17.64 -12.42 -2.74
N GLN A 141 18.29 -13.36 -3.41
CA GLN A 141 19.46 -14.06 -2.86
C GLN A 141 20.60 -13.08 -2.54
N LEU A 142 20.91 -12.15 -3.44
CA LEU A 142 21.97 -11.17 -3.23
C LEU A 142 21.63 -10.18 -2.11
N ILE A 143 20.40 -9.67 -2.06
CA ILE A 143 19.95 -8.77 -0.96
C ILE A 143 20.12 -9.47 0.38
N LYS A 144 19.68 -10.73 0.51
CA LYS A 144 19.84 -11.51 1.75
C LYS A 144 21.31 -11.63 2.16
N LYS A 145 22.21 -11.96 1.21
CA LYS A 145 23.66 -12.05 1.46
C LYS A 145 24.25 -10.70 1.90
N TYR A 146 23.81 -9.59 1.29
CA TYR A 146 24.25 -8.25 1.72
C TYR A 146 23.77 -7.92 3.13
N LEU A 147 22.54 -8.27 3.49
CA LEU A 147 21.97 -8.05 4.82
C LEU A 147 22.66 -8.89 5.90
N GLU A 148 23.16 -10.09 5.58
CA GLU A 148 23.94 -10.91 6.51
C GLU A 148 25.27 -10.27 6.90
N ILE A 149 25.97 -9.61 5.95
CA ILE A 149 27.28 -9.00 6.20
C ILE A 149 27.20 -7.52 6.57
N LEU A 150 26.04 -6.89 6.45
CA LEU A 150 25.80 -5.49 6.77
C LEU A 150 26.22 -5.17 8.20
N THR A 151 27.00 -4.11 8.37
CA THR A 151 27.43 -3.60 9.69
C THR A 151 26.68 -2.31 10.05
N ASP A 152 26.83 -1.86 11.29
CA ASP A 152 26.24 -0.61 11.79
C ASP A 152 26.92 0.67 11.24
N GLU A 153 28.01 0.53 10.48
CA GLU A 153 28.72 1.61 9.78
C GLU A 153 28.61 1.50 8.25
N GLN A 154 27.63 0.77 7.75
CA GLN A 154 27.40 0.61 6.31
C GLN A 154 25.93 0.88 5.95
N THR A 155 25.71 1.25 4.69
CA THR A 155 24.39 1.40 4.06
C THR A 155 24.33 0.53 2.81
N LEU A 156 23.34 -0.35 2.75
CA LEU A 156 22.96 -1.07 1.54
C LEU A 156 22.10 -0.16 0.66
N VAL A 157 22.49 0.01 -0.60
CA VAL A 157 21.74 0.77 -1.58
C VAL A 157 21.05 -0.18 -2.56
N VAL A 158 19.73 -0.05 -2.69
CA VAL A 158 18.88 -0.88 -3.56
C VAL A 158 18.13 0.03 -4.54
N MET A 159 18.30 -0.21 -5.83
CA MET A 159 17.63 0.52 -6.90
C MET A 159 16.75 -0.44 -7.70
N SER A 160 15.44 -0.29 -7.65
CA SER A 160 14.50 -1.17 -8.35
C SER A 160 14.83 -2.66 -8.15
N GLY A 161 15.06 -3.06 -6.91
CA GLY A 161 15.46 -4.43 -6.54
C GLY A 161 16.94 -4.76 -6.77
N HIS A 162 17.70 -3.95 -7.52
CA HIS A 162 19.14 -4.18 -7.73
C HIS A 162 19.94 -3.80 -6.48
N PRO A 163 20.62 -4.73 -5.79
CA PRO A 163 21.53 -4.37 -4.72
C PRO A 163 22.83 -3.81 -5.31
N LEU A 164 22.98 -2.49 -5.27
CA LEU A 164 24.12 -1.80 -5.85
C LEU A 164 25.41 -1.96 -5.02
N GLY A 165 25.28 -2.22 -3.72
CA GLY A 165 26.41 -2.48 -2.84
C GLY A 165 26.27 -1.90 -1.45
N LEU A 166 27.25 -2.22 -0.58
CA LEU A 166 27.42 -1.64 0.74
C LEU A 166 28.40 -0.47 0.69
N PHE A 167 27.97 0.66 1.20
CA PHE A 167 28.77 1.87 1.26
C PHE A 167 29.06 2.24 2.71
N LYS A 168 30.28 2.70 3.01
CA LYS A 168 30.62 3.17 4.34
C LYS A 168 29.73 4.34 4.73
N SER A 169 29.20 4.28 5.92
CA SER A 169 28.39 5.33 6.54
C SER A 169 28.73 5.45 8.03
N HIS A 170 27.81 5.86 8.87
CA HIS A 170 27.97 5.94 10.32
C HIS A 170 26.72 5.43 11.04
N LYS A 171 26.80 5.18 12.34
CA LYS A 171 25.72 4.54 13.12
C LYS A 171 24.35 5.22 13.00
N SER A 172 24.33 6.54 12.87
CA SER A 172 23.09 7.32 12.69
C SER A 172 22.62 7.44 11.24
N SER A 173 23.26 6.76 10.28
CA SER A 173 22.78 6.69 8.90
C SER A 173 21.77 5.55 8.70
N PRO A 174 20.89 5.61 7.70
CA PRO A 174 20.09 4.46 7.30
C PRO A 174 20.97 3.25 6.97
N ARG A 175 20.53 2.08 7.43
CA ARG A 175 21.17 0.81 7.05
C ARG A 175 20.78 0.39 5.64
N VAL A 176 19.60 0.82 5.15
CA VAL A 176 19.10 0.52 3.80
C VAL A 176 18.46 1.76 3.19
N ILE A 177 18.81 2.04 1.94
CA ILE A 177 18.19 3.06 1.09
C ILE A 177 17.58 2.35 -0.13
N ILE A 178 16.28 2.53 -0.35
CA ILE A 178 15.54 1.91 -1.46
C ILE A 178 14.92 2.99 -2.33
N THR A 179 15.06 2.84 -3.64
CA THR A 179 14.28 3.60 -4.63
C THR A 179 13.70 2.66 -5.67
N ASN A 180 12.43 2.81 -6.03
CA ASN A 180 11.77 1.97 -7.01
C ASN A 180 11.03 2.82 -8.04
N GLY A 181 11.29 2.56 -9.34
CA GLY A 181 10.51 3.09 -10.44
C GLY A 181 10.52 4.61 -10.61
N LEU A 182 11.52 5.32 -10.08
CA LEU A 182 11.64 6.77 -10.21
C LEU A 182 12.08 7.12 -11.63
N MET A 183 11.12 7.12 -12.54
CA MET A 183 11.36 7.43 -13.96
C MET A 183 11.59 8.93 -14.16
N VAL A 184 12.48 9.29 -15.11
CA VAL A 184 12.55 10.68 -15.60
C VAL A 184 11.34 11.01 -16.45
N GLY A 185 10.94 12.29 -16.48
CA GLY A 185 9.65 12.74 -17.01
C GLY A 185 9.18 12.13 -18.33
N GLU A 186 10.04 12.06 -19.35
CA GLU A 186 9.67 11.44 -20.65
C GLU A 186 9.45 9.93 -20.58
N GLY A 187 10.10 9.25 -19.63
CA GLY A 187 9.91 7.82 -19.36
C GLY A 187 8.83 7.53 -18.31
N ASP A 188 8.23 8.56 -17.69
CA ASP A 188 7.22 8.40 -16.63
C ASP A 188 5.81 8.22 -17.22
N ASN A 189 5.67 7.17 -18.02
CA ASN A 189 4.43 6.77 -18.65
C ASN A 189 4.28 5.24 -18.65
N PRO A 190 3.06 4.72 -18.76
CA PRO A 190 2.80 3.28 -18.66
C PRO A 190 3.56 2.42 -19.67
N GLU A 191 3.71 2.88 -20.92
CA GLU A 191 4.38 2.10 -21.98
C GLU A 191 5.88 1.96 -21.69
N ALA A 192 6.58 3.06 -21.45
CA ALA A 192 8.02 3.05 -21.16
C ALA A 192 8.32 2.26 -19.89
N TRP A 193 7.44 2.39 -18.88
CA TRP A 193 7.58 1.65 -17.64
C TRP A 193 7.38 0.14 -17.85
N ALA A 194 6.36 -0.28 -18.62
CA ALA A 194 6.11 -1.70 -18.94
C ALA A 194 7.34 -2.33 -19.61
N LYS A 195 7.95 -1.64 -20.59
CA LYS A 195 9.19 -2.08 -21.24
C LYS A 195 10.36 -2.16 -20.25
N ALA A 196 10.57 -1.13 -19.44
CA ALA A 196 11.64 -1.10 -18.44
C ALA A 196 11.51 -2.24 -17.43
N THR A 197 10.28 -2.58 -17.04
CA THR A 197 9.99 -3.69 -16.13
C THR A 197 10.26 -5.04 -16.79
N ALA A 198 9.79 -5.25 -18.04
CA ALA A 198 10.04 -6.48 -18.78
C ALA A 198 11.54 -6.71 -19.04
N MET A 199 12.31 -5.64 -19.30
CA MET A 199 13.76 -5.69 -19.43
C MET A 199 14.51 -5.87 -18.09
N GLY A 200 13.83 -5.88 -16.96
CA GLY A 200 14.45 -5.98 -15.64
C GLY A 200 15.23 -4.72 -15.23
N CYS A 201 14.84 -3.54 -15.71
CA CYS A 201 15.48 -2.25 -15.39
C CYS A 201 14.80 -1.52 -14.24
N SER A 202 13.48 -1.66 -14.12
CA SER A 202 12.66 -0.96 -13.12
C SER A 202 11.74 -1.93 -12.40
N SER A 203 11.34 -1.59 -11.18
CA SER A 203 10.32 -2.34 -10.42
C SER A 203 9.26 -1.43 -9.87
N TYR A 204 8.02 -1.94 -9.83
CA TYR A 204 6.91 -1.31 -9.16
C TYR A 204 6.93 -1.70 -7.67
N GLY A 205 7.61 -0.89 -6.87
CA GLY A 205 7.80 -1.17 -5.45
C GLY A 205 6.53 -1.04 -4.61
N GLN A 206 5.49 -0.51 -5.13
CA GLN A 206 4.21 -0.20 -4.49
C GLN A 206 4.27 -0.13 -2.96
N MET A 207 4.46 1.06 -2.40
CA MET A 207 4.39 1.33 -0.96
C MET A 207 5.19 0.33 -0.11
N THR A 208 4.52 -0.33 0.85
CA THR A 208 5.14 -1.24 1.81
C THR A 208 5.65 -2.55 1.21
N ALA A 209 5.19 -2.96 0.03
CA ALA A 209 5.78 -4.09 -0.69
C ALA A 209 7.25 -3.81 -1.05
N GLY A 210 7.50 -2.69 -1.74
CA GLY A 210 8.84 -2.27 -2.14
C GLY A 210 9.70 -1.72 -1.00
N GLY A 211 9.09 -1.26 0.09
CA GLY A 211 9.76 -0.81 1.32
C GLY A 211 9.94 -1.92 2.35
N TRP A 212 9.57 -3.15 2.05
CA TRP A 212 9.68 -4.34 2.91
C TRP A 212 8.93 -4.23 4.25
N MET A 213 7.89 -3.41 4.31
CA MET A 213 7.14 -3.10 5.54
C MET A 213 5.70 -3.63 5.53
N TYR A 214 5.32 -4.50 4.58
CA TYR A 214 4.01 -5.09 4.52
C TYR A 214 3.79 -6.09 5.66
N ILE A 215 2.70 -5.94 6.40
CA ILE A 215 2.36 -6.73 7.58
C ILE A 215 1.14 -7.64 7.36
N GLY A 216 0.86 -7.99 6.12
CA GLY A 216 -0.33 -8.72 5.74
C GLY A 216 -1.56 -7.82 5.63
N PRO A 217 -2.73 -8.40 5.33
CA PRO A 217 -3.95 -7.63 5.06
C PRO A 217 -4.46 -6.84 6.27
N GLN A 218 -4.05 -7.16 7.52
CA GLN A 218 -4.42 -6.35 8.67
C GLN A 218 -3.94 -4.89 8.58
N GLY A 219 -2.86 -4.62 7.81
CA GLY A 219 -2.34 -3.27 7.64
C GLY A 219 -3.36 -2.29 7.10
N ILE A 220 -4.29 -2.75 6.28
CA ILE A 220 -5.35 -1.92 5.71
C ILE A 220 -6.69 -2.05 6.47
N VAL A 221 -6.89 -3.08 7.31
CA VAL A 221 -8.17 -3.25 8.03
C VAL A 221 -8.50 -2.03 8.87
N HIS A 222 -7.54 -1.49 9.61
CA HIS A 222 -7.76 -0.32 10.45
C HIS A 222 -8.06 0.93 9.62
N GLY A 223 -7.36 1.14 8.50
CA GLY A 223 -7.66 2.24 7.56
C GLY A 223 -9.06 2.11 6.97
N THR A 224 -9.46 0.91 6.56
CA THR A 224 -10.79 0.64 6.02
C THR A 224 -11.87 0.81 7.10
N PHE A 225 -11.63 0.30 8.30
CA PHE A 225 -12.52 0.51 9.46
C PHE A 225 -12.74 1.99 9.73
N ASN A 226 -11.67 2.79 9.85
CA ASN A 226 -11.77 4.22 10.05
C ASN A 226 -12.51 4.93 8.92
N THR A 227 -12.23 4.55 7.67
CA THR A 227 -12.90 5.14 6.51
C THR A 227 -14.41 4.89 6.54
N ILE A 228 -14.83 3.63 6.71
CA ILE A 228 -16.25 3.25 6.67
C ILE A 228 -16.99 3.84 7.89
N LEU A 229 -16.40 3.76 9.08
CA LEU A 229 -17.02 4.30 10.28
C LEU A 229 -17.21 5.82 10.22
N ASN A 230 -16.19 6.55 9.77
CA ASN A 230 -16.30 8.00 9.62
C ASN A 230 -17.20 8.42 8.44
N ALA A 231 -17.27 7.62 7.35
CA ALA A 231 -18.30 7.79 6.33
C ALA A 231 -19.71 7.67 6.92
N GLY A 232 -19.97 6.66 7.76
CA GLY A 232 -21.24 6.50 8.47
C GLY A 232 -21.55 7.66 9.40
N ARG A 233 -20.58 8.13 10.17
CA ARG A 233 -20.73 9.31 11.05
C ARG A 233 -21.10 10.56 10.24
N LYS A 234 -20.40 10.80 9.15
CA LYS A 234 -20.54 12.02 8.34
C LYS A 234 -21.82 12.03 7.47
N PHE A 235 -22.16 10.90 6.87
CA PHE A 235 -23.24 10.87 5.86
C PHE A 235 -24.52 10.16 6.30
N LEU A 236 -24.43 9.26 7.30
CA LEU A 236 -25.60 8.53 7.81
C LEU A 236 -26.05 9.02 9.20
N GLY A 237 -25.29 9.95 9.81
CA GLY A 237 -25.61 10.50 11.13
C GLY A 237 -25.33 9.53 12.29
N VAL A 238 -24.44 8.56 12.08
CA VAL A 238 -24.00 7.66 13.16
C VAL A 238 -23.33 8.47 14.27
N PRO A 239 -23.70 8.31 15.54
CA PRO A 239 -23.04 8.99 16.66
C PRO A 239 -21.55 8.60 16.77
N HIS A 240 -20.74 9.45 17.41
CA HIS A 240 -19.30 9.18 17.63
C HIS A 240 -19.02 7.91 18.43
N ASP A 241 -19.91 7.52 19.33
CA ASP A 241 -19.87 6.30 20.13
C ASP A 241 -20.72 5.16 19.55
N GLY A 242 -21.33 5.35 18.37
CA GLY A 242 -22.13 4.39 17.65
C GLY A 242 -21.31 3.55 16.66
N ASP A 243 -21.98 2.53 16.12
CA ASP A 243 -21.49 1.65 15.08
C ASP A 243 -22.41 1.69 13.83
N LEU A 244 -22.13 0.86 12.83
CA LEU A 244 -22.88 0.81 11.57
C LEU A 244 -24.03 -0.23 11.60
N ALA A 245 -24.56 -0.60 12.75
CA ALA A 245 -25.65 -1.56 12.87
C ALA A 245 -26.90 -1.14 12.08
N GLY A 246 -27.31 -1.99 11.14
CA GLY A 246 -28.44 -1.72 10.26
C GLY A 246 -28.10 -0.91 9.00
N HIS A 247 -26.81 -0.66 8.70
CA HIS A 247 -26.37 0.05 7.51
C HIS A 247 -25.61 -0.86 6.53
N LEU A 248 -25.82 -0.63 5.22
CA LEU A 248 -25.26 -1.41 4.12
C LEU A 248 -24.09 -0.68 3.44
N PHE A 249 -22.96 -1.37 3.36
CA PHE A 249 -21.81 -1.01 2.54
C PHE A 249 -21.64 -2.00 1.38
N VAL A 250 -21.55 -1.52 0.15
CA VAL A 250 -21.29 -2.35 -1.05
C VAL A 250 -19.98 -1.92 -1.67
N THR A 251 -19.16 -2.89 -2.05
CA THR A 251 -17.85 -2.66 -2.65
C THR A 251 -17.37 -3.87 -3.46
N SER A 252 -16.14 -3.85 -3.97
CA SER A 252 -15.54 -4.95 -4.72
C SER A 252 -14.07 -5.19 -4.36
N GLY A 253 -13.61 -6.39 -4.67
CA GLY A 253 -12.24 -6.85 -4.49
C GLY A 253 -11.99 -7.54 -3.14
N LEU A 254 -11.31 -8.70 -3.21
CA LEU A 254 -10.85 -9.49 -2.05
C LEU A 254 -9.36 -9.86 -2.12
N GLY A 255 -8.59 -9.07 -2.88
CA GLY A 255 -7.15 -9.23 -3.03
C GLY A 255 -6.34 -8.93 -1.78
N GLY A 256 -5.07 -8.55 -1.95
CA GLY A 256 -4.16 -8.26 -0.84
C GLY A 256 -4.62 -7.09 0.03
N MET A 257 -5.02 -5.98 -0.59
CA MET A 257 -5.51 -4.79 0.12
C MET A 257 -7.03 -4.84 0.31
N SER A 258 -7.78 -5.05 -0.75
CA SER A 258 -9.24 -5.07 -0.72
C SER A 258 -9.83 -6.19 0.15
N GLY A 259 -9.09 -7.27 0.38
CA GLY A 259 -9.48 -8.34 1.29
C GLY A 259 -9.70 -7.92 2.76
N ALA A 260 -9.31 -6.71 3.12
CA ALA A 260 -9.59 -6.10 4.42
C ALA A 260 -11.04 -5.63 4.61
N GLN A 261 -11.75 -5.34 3.52
CA GLN A 261 -13.08 -4.71 3.56
C GLN A 261 -14.13 -5.51 4.33
N PRO A 262 -14.28 -6.83 4.12
CA PRO A 262 -15.29 -7.61 4.84
C PRO A 262 -15.03 -7.61 6.35
N LYS A 263 -13.78 -7.74 6.77
CA LYS A 263 -13.41 -7.70 8.19
C LYS A 263 -13.64 -6.32 8.79
N ALA A 264 -13.32 -5.28 8.07
CA ALA A 264 -13.47 -3.90 8.53
C ALA A 264 -14.95 -3.53 8.74
N ILE A 265 -15.84 -3.92 7.84
CA ILE A 265 -17.28 -3.63 8.00
C ILE A 265 -17.89 -4.38 9.17
N GLU A 266 -17.48 -5.64 9.40
CA GLU A 266 -17.92 -6.40 10.57
C GLU A 266 -17.43 -5.78 11.88
N ILE A 267 -16.18 -5.31 11.94
CA ILE A 267 -15.66 -4.61 13.13
C ILE A 267 -16.38 -3.28 13.33
N ALA A 268 -16.78 -2.60 12.26
CA ALA A 268 -17.58 -1.38 12.32
C ALA A 268 -19.07 -1.63 12.68
N GLY A 269 -19.48 -2.89 12.85
CA GLY A 269 -20.84 -3.26 13.23
C GLY A 269 -21.85 -3.30 12.09
N GLY A 270 -21.42 -3.12 10.84
CA GLY A 270 -22.30 -2.98 9.69
C GLY A 270 -22.52 -4.28 8.89
N VAL A 271 -23.23 -4.13 7.79
CA VAL A 271 -23.49 -5.18 6.78
C VAL A 271 -22.72 -4.85 5.51
N GLY A 272 -21.95 -5.81 4.97
CA GLY A 272 -21.17 -5.62 3.75
C GLY A 272 -21.44 -6.65 2.67
N ILE A 273 -21.53 -6.19 1.40
CA ILE A 273 -21.50 -7.06 0.22
C ILE A 273 -20.25 -6.70 -0.57
N ILE A 274 -19.39 -7.68 -0.84
CA ILE A 274 -18.12 -7.52 -1.55
C ILE A 274 -18.12 -8.41 -2.79
N ALA A 275 -18.11 -7.81 -3.99
CA ALA A 275 -18.00 -8.54 -5.24
C ALA A 275 -16.55 -8.96 -5.52
N GLU A 276 -16.33 -10.20 -5.93
CA GLU A 276 -15.04 -10.72 -6.34
C GLU A 276 -15.21 -11.77 -7.44
N VAL A 277 -14.42 -11.66 -8.49
CA VAL A 277 -14.49 -12.57 -9.65
C VAL A 277 -13.58 -13.79 -9.51
N ASP A 278 -12.53 -13.69 -8.70
CA ASP A 278 -11.60 -14.77 -8.41
C ASP A 278 -12.05 -15.56 -7.18
N TYR A 279 -12.63 -16.73 -7.41
CA TYR A 279 -13.12 -17.58 -6.33
C TYR A 279 -12.02 -17.97 -5.33
N SER A 280 -10.79 -18.12 -5.77
CA SER A 280 -9.67 -18.47 -4.88
C SER A 280 -9.37 -17.39 -3.84
N ARG A 281 -9.65 -16.12 -4.15
CA ARG A 281 -9.55 -15.01 -3.20
C ARG A 281 -10.67 -15.07 -2.18
N ILE A 282 -11.90 -15.36 -2.62
CA ILE A 282 -13.06 -15.58 -1.74
C ILE A 282 -12.78 -16.69 -0.76
N GLU A 283 -12.37 -17.87 -1.25
CA GLU A 283 -12.06 -19.03 -0.44
C GLU A 283 -10.96 -18.74 0.59
N THR A 284 -9.90 -18.03 0.16
CA THR A 284 -8.82 -17.60 1.05
C THR A 284 -9.34 -16.73 2.20
N ARG A 285 -10.17 -15.72 1.92
CA ARG A 285 -10.69 -14.82 2.96
C ARG A 285 -11.72 -15.48 3.85
N HIS A 286 -12.53 -16.38 3.30
CA HIS A 286 -13.48 -17.17 4.07
C HIS A 286 -12.76 -18.16 5.01
N SER A 287 -11.74 -18.89 4.53
CA SER A 287 -10.96 -19.80 5.37
C SER A 287 -10.16 -19.09 6.48
N GLN A 288 -9.78 -17.83 6.26
CA GLN A 288 -9.16 -16.96 7.28
C GLN A 288 -10.17 -16.37 8.28
N GLY A 289 -11.48 -16.62 8.11
CA GLY A 289 -12.54 -16.02 8.93
C GLY A 289 -12.71 -14.52 8.71
N TRP A 290 -12.42 -14.03 7.51
CA TRP A 290 -12.53 -12.61 7.14
C TRP A 290 -13.79 -12.31 6.34
N VAL A 291 -14.36 -13.31 5.68
CA VAL A 291 -15.68 -13.29 5.01
C VAL A 291 -16.57 -14.30 5.70
N SER A 292 -17.79 -13.91 6.06
CA SER A 292 -18.72 -14.77 6.81
C SER A 292 -19.57 -15.64 5.90
N LEU A 293 -20.07 -15.12 4.77
CA LEU A 293 -20.93 -15.84 3.84
C LEU A 293 -20.46 -15.69 2.39
N ILE A 294 -20.77 -16.69 1.57
CA ILE A 294 -20.47 -16.69 0.13
C ILE A 294 -21.76 -16.99 -0.64
N THR A 295 -22.00 -16.25 -1.73
CA THR A 295 -23.10 -16.54 -2.67
C THR A 295 -22.69 -16.18 -4.10
N GLU A 296 -23.28 -16.87 -5.09
CA GLU A 296 -23.16 -16.59 -6.53
C GLU A 296 -24.37 -15.78 -7.06
N SER A 297 -25.34 -15.47 -6.20
CA SER A 297 -26.56 -14.76 -6.59
C SER A 297 -26.60 -13.36 -5.99
N ALA A 298 -26.65 -12.34 -6.85
CA ALA A 298 -26.83 -10.95 -6.43
C ALA A 298 -28.13 -10.77 -5.61
N GLY A 299 -29.23 -11.41 -6.04
CA GLY A 299 -30.50 -11.35 -5.33
C GLY A 299 -30.43 -11.97 -3.93
N GLU A 300 -29.71 -13.06 -3.78
CA GLU A 300 -29.49 -13.68 -2.47
C GLU A 300 -28.59 -12.81 -1.58
N ALA A 301 -27.51 -12.23 -2.13
CA ALA A 301 -26.64 -11.31 -1.39
C ALA A 301 -27.44 -10.15 -0.79
N PHE A 302 -28.27 -9.48 -1.57
CA PHE A 302 -29.10 -8.37 -1.07
C PHE A 302 -30.21 -8.81 -0.12
N ARG A 303 -30.82 -9.99 -0.34
CA ARG A 303 -31.80 -10.55 0.59
C ARG A 303 -31.19 -10.84 1.95
N LEU A 304 -30.02 -11.52 1.99
CA LEU A 304 -29.28 -11.77 3.23
C LEU A 304 -28.90 -10.46 3.91
N ALA A 305 -28.36 -9.48 3.15
CA ALA A 305 -28.02 -8.18 3.70
C ALA A 305 -29.22 -7.51 4.37
N ALA A 306 -30.40 -7.50 3.73
CA ALA A 306 -31.62 -6.92 4.29
C ALA A 306 -32.04 -7.62 5.58
N ASP A 307 -31.98 -8.94 5.65
CA ASP A 307 -32.29 -9.72 6.86
C ASP A 307 -31.40 -9.35 8.06
N TYR A 308 -30.08 -9.16 7.81
CA TYR A 308 -29.12 -8.77 8.85
C TYR A 308 -29.29 -7.30 9.26
N MET A 309 -29.54 -6.40 8.31
CA MET A 309 -29.83 -4.98 8.58
C MET A 309 -31.05 -4.82 9.49
N GLU A 310 -32.14 -5.54 9.21
CA GLU A 310 -33.37 -5.50 10.01
C GLU A 310 -33.11 -5.96 11.46
N ARG A 311 -32.29 -7.00 11.65
CA ARG A 311 -31.91 -7.51 12.96
C ARG A 311 -30.83 -6.66 13.65
N LYS A 312 -30.23 -5.69 12.93
CA LYS A 312 -29.05 -4.93 13.37
C LYS A 312 -27.87 -5.82 13.77
N GLU A 313 -27.70 -6.89 13.03
CA GLU A 313 -26.60 -7.83 13.18
C GLU A 313 -25.55 -7.57 12.08
N THR A 314 -24.29 -7.79 12.41
CA THR A 314 -23.18 -7.60 11.47
C THR A 314 -22.94 -8.84 10.62
N ILE A 315 -22.61 -8.65 9.36
CA ILE A 315 -22.24 -9.72 8.43
C ILE A 315 -21.42 -9.18 7.25
N SER A 316 -20.51 -9.99 6.73
CA SER A 316 -19.87 -9.78 5.42
C SER A 316 -20.25 -10.91 4.46
N ILE A 317 -20.64 -10.53 3.24
CA ILE A 317 -21.12 -11.42 2.20
C ILE A 317 -20.23 -11.25 0.98
N ALA A 318 -19.48 -12.26 0.59
CA ALA A 318 -18.79 -12.31 -0.68
C ALA A 318 -19.78 -12.71 -1.79
N TYR A 319 -19.94 -11.85 -2.77
CA TYR A 319 -20.63 -12.17 -4.02
C TYR A 319 -19.60 -12.62 -5.05
N HIS A 320 -19.62 -13.91 -5.42
CA HIS A 320 -18.79 -14.43 -6.51
C HIS A 320 -19.37 -14.00 -7.84
N GLY A 321 -18.85 -12.89 -8.37
CA GLY A 321 -19.29 -12.29 -9.60
C GLY A 321 -18.73 -10.88 -9.81
N ASN A 322 -19.11 -10.30 -10.96
CA ASN A 322 -18.63 -8.98 -11.34
C ASN A 322 -19.41 -7.89 -10.59
N ILE A 323 -18.72 -6.86 -10.13
CA ILE A 323 -19.35 -5.72 -9.44
C ILE A 323 -20.38 -5.01 -10.33
N VAL A 324 -20.13 -4.92 -11.64
CA VAL A 324 -21.06 -4.27 -12.57
C VAL A 324 -22.40 -5.02 -12.60
N ASP A 325 -22.39 -6.36 -12.54
CA ASP A 325 -23.62 -7.18 -12.46
C ASP A 325 -24.36 -6.99 -11.14
N LEU A 326 -23.59 -6.92 -10.01
CA LEU A 326 -24.17 -6.66 -8.70
C LEU A 326 -24.89 -5.30 -8.65
N LEU A 327 -24.24 -4.24 -9.15
CA LEU A 327 -24.82 -2.91 -9.17
C LEU A 327 -25.98 -2.79 -10.18
N GLN A 328 -25.89 -3.47 -11.32
CA GLN A 328 -27.00 -3.54 -12.27
C GLN A 328 -28.24 -4.18 -11.61
N TYR A 329 -28.06 -5.28 -10.89
CA TYR A 329 -29.14 -5.91 -10.13
C TYR A 329 -29.78 -4.94 -9.12
N ALA A 330 -28.96 -4.18 -8.39
CA ALA A 330 -29.46 -3.18 -7.43
C ALA A 330 -30.26 -2.06 -8.11
N VAL A 331 -29.82 -1.60 -9.29
CA VAL A 331 -30.53 -0.59 -10.07
C VAL A 331 -31.86 -1.12 -10.57
N ASP A 332 -31.90 -2.32 -11.15
CA ASP A 332 -33.08 -2.94 -11.75
C ASP A 332 -34.18 -3.28 -10.72
N HIS A 333 -33.76 -3.58 -9.48
CA HIS A 333 -34.68 -3.95 -8.39
C HIS A 333 -34.88 -2.84 -7.36
N GLU A 334 -34.44 -1.62 -7.67
CA GLU A 334 -34.61 -0.43 -6.81
C GLU A 334 -34.07 -0.60 -5.37
N ILE A 335 -32.98 -1.38 -5.24
CA ILE A 335 -32.38 -1.64 -3.92
C ILE A 335 -31.65 -0.39 -3.44
N LYS A 336 -31.90 -0.01 -2.18
CA LYS A 336 -31.20 1.09 -1.53
C LYS A 336 -29.82 0.64 -1.04
N ILE A 337 -28.78 1.28 -1.54
CA ILE A 337 -27.41 1.19 -1.03
C ILE A 337 -27.07 2.51 -0.32
N GLU A 338 -26.49 2.45 0.88
CA GLU A 338 -26.19 3.65 1.66
C GLU A 338 -24.75 4.11 1.46
N LEU A 339 -23.77 3.19 1.63
CA LEU A 339 -22.37 3.44 1.38
C LEU A 339 -21.88 2.56 0.21
N LEU A 340 -21.21 3.16 -0.74
CA LEU A 340 -20.74 2.49 -1.96
C LEU A 340 -19.28 2.88 -2.25
N SER A 341 -18.46 1.90 -2.61
CA SER A 341 -17.07 2.13 -3.02
C SER A 341 -16.63 1.08 -4.04
N ASP A 342 -15.40 1.20 -4.53
CA ASP A 342 -14.71 0.19 -5.35
C ASP A 342 -13.25 0.08 -4.90
N GLN A 343 -12.74 -1.14 -4.79
CA GLN A 343 -11.34 -1.40 -4.46
C GLN A 343 -10.70 -2.46 -5.36
N THR A 344 -11.13 -2.55 -6.63
CA THR A 344 -10.41 -3.27 -7.67
C THR A 344 -9.08 -2.57 -7.98
N SER A 345 -8.12 -3.26 -8.59
CA SER A 345 -6.79 -2.68 -8.83
C SER A 345 -6.77 -1.76 -10.07
N CYS A 346 -7.60 -0.72 -10.08
CA CYS A 346 -7.74 0.24 -11.19
C CYS A 346 -6.48 1.09 -11.45
N HIS A 347 -5.45 0.99 -10.61
CA HIS A 347 -4.13 1.58 -10.88
C HIS A 347 -3.36 0.81 -11.98
N VAL A 348 -3.76 -0.43 -12.27
CA VAL A 348 -3.25 -1.28 -13.36
C VAL A 348 -4.39 -2.03 -14.07
N PRO A 349 -5.42 -1.32 -14.57
CA PRO A 349 -6.65 -1.97 -15.05
C PRO A 349 -6.38 -2.88 -16.26
N TYR A 350 -5.46 -2.47 -17.14
CA TYR A 350 -5.11 -3.19 -18.37
C TYR A 350 -4.05 -4.28 -18.17
N ASP A 351 -3.55 -4.47 -16.95
CA ASP A 351 -2.62 -5.55 -16.57
C ASP A 351 -3.28 -6.59 -15.65
N GLY A 352 -4.62 -6.69 -15.71
CA GLY A 352 -5.40 -7.65 -14.96
C GLY A 352 -5.95 -7.13 -13.64
N GLY A 353 -5.79 -5.84 -13.36
CA GLY A 353 -6.31 -5.21 -12.15
C GLY A 353 -7.83 -5.02 -12.14
N TYR A 354 -8.46 -5.03 -13.33
CA TYR A 354 -9.90 -4.96 -13.50
C TYR A 354 -10.38 -6.11 -14.39
N CYS A 355 -11.46 -6.80 -13.99
CA CYS A 355 -12.08 -7.84 -14.79
C CYS A 355 -13.26 -7.25 -15.56
N PRO A 356 -13.27 -7.30 -16.91
CA PRO A 356 -14.39 -6.84 -17.72
C PRO A 356 -15.67 -7.60 -17.38
N GLN A 357 -16.81 -6.91 -17.45
CA GLN A 357 -18.11 -7.54 -17.34
C GLN A 357 -18.31 -8.59 -18.45
N GLY A 358 -18.90 -9.74 -18.10
CA GLY A 358 -19.18 -10.82 -19.04
C GLY A 358 -18.03 -11.81 -19.22
N LEU A 359 -16.87 -11.61 -18.59
CA LEU A 359 -15.76 -12.57 -18.56
C LEU A 359 -15.65 -13.20 -17.18
N THR A 360 -15.34 -14.50 -17.17
CA THR A 360 -14.85 -15.19 -15.97
C THR A 360 -13.42 -14.75 -15.67
N PHE A 361 -12.92 -15.08 -14.47
CA PHE A 361 -11.54 -14.82 -14.10
C PHE A 361 -10.54 -15.54 -15.02
N GLU A 362 -10.85 -16.76 -15.43
CA GLU A 362 -10.03 -17.58 -16.33
C GLU A 362 -10.01 -17.00 -17.74
N GLU A 363 -11.17 -16.66 -18.30
CA GLU A 363 -11.28 -16.03 -19.64
C GLU A 363 -10.54 -14.68 -19.68
N ARG A 364 -10.67 -13.85 -18.64
CA ARG A 364 -9.91 -12.61 -18.47
C ARG A 364 -8.41 -12.88 -18.49
N THR A 365 -7.96 -13.90 -17.76
CA THR A 365 -6.54 -14.22 -17.64
C THR A 365 -5.96 -14.70 -18.98
N GLU A 366 -6.71 -15.52 -19.71
CA GLU A 366 -6.33 -15.99 -21.05
C GLU A 366 -6.28 -14.84 -22.07
N MET A 367 -7.30 -13.99 -22.07
CA MET A 367 -7.36 -12.83 -22.98
C MET A 367 -6.23 -11.84 -22.71
N LEU A 368 -5.92 -11.55 -21.45
CA LEU A 368 -4.79 -10.69 -21.08
C LEU A 368 -3.44 -11.22 -21.59
N ALA A 369 -3.29 -12.55 -21.69
CA ALA A 369 -2.05 -13.18 -22.17
C ALA A 369 -1.92 -13.15 -23.71
N HIS A 370 -3.03 -13.15 -24.46
CA HIS A 370 -3.04 -13.43 -25.90
C HIS A 370 -3.66 -12.33 -26.76
N ASP A 371 -4.50 -11.45 -26.19
CA ASP A 371 -5.21 -10.38 -26.91
C ASP A 371 -5.40 -9.15 -25.98
N LYS A 372 -4.30 -8.50 -25.67
CA LYS A 372 -4.26 -7.37 -24.75
C LYS A 372 -5.04 -6.15 -25.28
N GLU A 373 -5.09 -5.97 -26.60
CA GLU A 373 -5.81 -4.84 -27.21
C GLU A 373 -7.32 -4.98 -27.00
N HIS A 374 -7.88 -6.14 -27.34
CA HIS A 374 -9.30 -6.42 -27.11
C HIS A 374 -9.65 -6.46 -25.61
N PHE A 375 -8.76 -6.99 -24.77
CA PHE A 375 -8.93 -6.93 -23.33
C PHE A 375 -9.08 -5.49 -22.82
N ALA A 376 -8.24 -4.56 -23.32
CA ALA A 376 -8.30 -3.15 -22.94
C ALA A 376 -9.61 -2.47 -23.38
N GLU A 377 -10.13 -2.82 -24.56
CA GLU A 377 -11.44 -2.34 -25.04
C GLU A 377 -12.56 -2.76 -24.09
N LEU A 378 -12.63 -4.04 -23.71
CA LEU A 378 -13.65 -4.55 -22.79
C LEU A 378 -13.54 -3.95 -21.39
N VAL A 379 -12.31 -3.68 -20.91
CA VAL A 379 -12.07 -2.97 -19.65
C VAL A 379 -12.68 -1.56 -19.72
N ASN A 380 -12.44 -0.82 -20.82
CA ASN A 380 -12.98 0.53 -20.99
C ASN A 380 -14.51 0.53 -20.98
N GLU A 381 -15.14 -0.36 -21.73
CA GLU A 381 -16.61 -0.48 -21.77
C GLU A 381 -17.18 -0.77 -20.37
N SER A 382 -16.56 -1.68 -19.65
CA SER A 382 -17.01 -2.07 -18.31
C SER A 382 -16.82 -0.95 -17.28
N LEU A 383 -15.70 -0.21 -17.31
CA LEU A 383 -15.46 0.94 -16.45
C LEU A 383 -16.49 2.05 -16.68
N ILE A 384 -16.82 2.35 -17.93
CA ILE A 384 -17.85 3.33 -18.29
C ILE A 384 -19.22 2.90 -17.76
N ARG A 385 -19.58 1.62 -17.94
CA ARG A 385 -20.85 1.09 -17.42
C ARG A 385 -20.91 1.12 -15.90
N HIS A 386 -19.83 0.72 -15.23
CA HIS A 386 -19.68 0.76 -13.78
C HIS A 386 -19.95 2.19 -13.25
N PHE A 387 -19.31 3.18 -13.87
CA PHE A 387 -19.51 4.59 -13.53
C PHE A 387 -20.98 5.04 -13.68
N HIS A 388 -21.65 4.66 -14.77
CA HIS A 388 -23.05 5.04 -14.97
C HIS A 388 -23.97 4.43 -13.91
N LEU A 389 -23.72 3.19 -13.47
CA LEU A 389 -24.47 2.55 -12.39
C LEU A 389 -24.25 3.25 -11.05
N ILE A 390 -23.00 3.60 -10.73
CA ILE A 390 -22.68 4.39 -9.54
C ILE A 390 -23.43 5.73 -9.59
N LYS A 391 -23.39 6.44 -10.71
CA LYS A 391 -24.08 7.73 -10.90
C LYS A 391 -25.58 7.62 -10.67
N GLU A 392 -26.20 6.53 -11.11
CA GLU A 392 -27.62 6.26 -10.87
C GLU A 392 -27.91 5.95 -9.39
N LEU A 393 -27.08 5.13 -8.73
CA LEU A 393 -27.24 4.82 -7.31
C LEU A 393 -27.02 6.04 -6.42
N VAL A 394 -26.07 6.90 -6.75
CA VAL A 394 -25.85 8.18 -6.04
C VAL A 394 -27.04 9.11 -6.18
N LYS A 395 -27.71 9.19 -7.35
CA LYS A 395 -28.97 9.93 -7.50
C LYS A 395 -30.09 9.39 -6.60
N ARG A 396 -30.04 8.10 -6.27
CA ARG A 396 -31.00 7.43 -5.36
C ARG A 396 -30.60 7.55 -3.88
N GLY A 397 -29.52 8.26 -3.57
CA GLY A 397 -29.07 8.58 -2.22
C GLY A 397 -27.93 7.74 -1.66
N ALA A 398 -27.25 6.93 -2.49
CA ALA A 398 -26.00 6.28 -2.09
C ALA A 398 -24.89 7.33 -1.97
N TYR A 399 -24.04 7.18 -0.94
CA TYR A 399 -22.80 7.93 -0.86
C TYR A 399 -21.67 7.08 -1.44
N PHE A 400 -21.08 7.55 -2.56
CA PHE A 400 -19.94 6.90 -3.20
C PHE A 400 -18.65 7.67 -2.91
N PHE A 401 -17.59 6.96 -2.61
CA PHE A 401 -16.22 7.45 -2.54
C PHE A 401 -15.24 6.50 -3.24
N ASP A 402 -14.30 7.06 -4.00
CA ASP A 402 -13.17 6.30 -4.54
C ASP A 402 -12.24 5.91 -3.39
N TYR A 403 -11.97 4.62 -3.25
CA TYR A 403 -11.13 4.11 -2.16
C TYR A 403 -9.60 4.17 -2.47
N GLY A 404 -9.19 5.10 -3.34
CA GLY A 404 -7.78 5.35 -3.64
C GLY A 404 -7.12 4.32 -4.55
N ASN A 405 -7.91 3.61 -5.34
CA ASN A 405 -7.48 2.61 -6.32
C ASN A 405 -7.36 3.17 -7.74
N SER A 406 -7.55 4.48 -7.93
CA SER A 406 -7.57 5.18 -9.22
C SER A 406 -8.79 4.87 -10.10
N PHE A 407 -9.90 4.43 -9.54
CA PHE A 407 -11.12 4.13 -10.30
C PHE A 407 -11.59 5.33 -11.12
N MET A 408 -11.74 6.52 -10.51
CA MET A 408 -12.21 7.72 -11.23
C MET A 408 -11.28 8.11 -12.37
N LYS A 409 -9.96 8.03 -12.17
CA LYS A 409 -8.97 8.31 -13.22
C LYS A 409 -9.03 7.27 -14.34
N ALA A 410 -9.21 5.99 -14.01
CA ALA A 410 -9.37 4.92 -14.99
C ALA A 410 -10.64 5.10 -15.84
N VAL A 411 -11.76 5.47 -15.22
CA VAL A 411 -13.02 5.80 -15.92
C VAL A 411 -12.84 7.00 -16.86
N PHE A 412 -12.14 8.05 -16.41
CA PHE A 412 -11.84 9.20 -17.27
C PHE A 412 -10.97 8.81 -18.48
N ASP A 413 -9.94 7.98 -18.25
CA ASP A 413 -9.05 7.49 -19.31
C ASP A 413 -9.77 6.53 -20.27
N ALA A 414 -10.75 5.75 -19.79
CA ALA A 414 -11.60 4.91 -20.60
C ALA A 414 -12.56 5.71 -21.53
N GLY A 415 -12.72 7.02 -21.30
CA GLY A 415 -13.46 7.92 -22.18
C GLY A 415 -14.69 8.60 -21.57
N ALA A 416 -15.13 8.24 -20.36
CA ALA A 416 -16.23 8.92 -19.67
C ALA A 416 -15.77 10.24 -19.05
N LYS A 417 -15.64 11.28 -19.90
CA LYS A 417 -15.09 12.58 -19.49
C LYS A 417 -15.98 13.32 -18.48
N ASP A 418 -17.25 13.01 -18.42
CA ASP A 418 -18.22 13.59 -17.48
C ASP A 418 -18.04 13.14 -16.01
N ILE A 419 -17.07 12.26 -15.72
CA ILE A 419 -16.62 12.00 -14.37
C ILE A 419 -15.73 13.13 -13.82
N ALA A 420 -15.06 13.91 -14.69
CA ALA A 420 -14.32 15.10 -14.29
C ALA A 420 -15.31 16.27 -14.04
N LYS A 421 -15.05 17.09 -13.02
CA LYS A 421 -15.91 18.23 -12.63
C LYS A 421 -16.15 19.21 -13.78
N ASN A 422 -15.10 19.50 -14.58
CA ASN A 422 -15.22 20.39 -15.75
C ASN A 422 -15.60 19.67 -17.07
N GLY A 423 -15.69 18.34 -17.07
CA GLY A 423 -16.06 17.51 -18.23
C GLY A 423 -15.00 17.41 -19.33
N THR A 424 -13.80 17.97 -19.15
CA THR A 424 -12.75 18.03 -20.18
C THR A 424 -11.44 17.41 -19.72
N ASP A 425 -11.00 17.76 -18.52
CA ASP A 425 -9.75 17.27 -17.92
C ASP A 425 -9.90 17.11 -16.40
N THR A 426 -8.87 16.60 -15.75
CA THR A 426 -8.88 16.29 -14.32
C THR A 426 -8.34 17.42 -13.43
N SER A 427 -8.11 18.62 -13.95
CA SER A 427 -7.49 19.73 -13.21
C SER A 427 -8.32 20.23 -12.02
N GLU A 428 -9.67 20.14 -12.13
CA GLU A 428 -10.60 20.51 -11.07
C GLU A 428 -11.06 19.31 -10.22
N GLY A 429 -10.49 18.12 -10.45
CA GLY A 429 -10.87 16.89 -9.79
C GLY A 429 -12.11 16.21 -10.40
N PHE A 430 -12.74 15.33 -9.63
CA PHE A 430 -13.83 14.47 -10.07
C PHE A 430 -15.15 14.83 -9.41
N ILE A 431 -16.27 14.42 -10.02
CA ILE A 431 -17.63 14.65 -9.47
C ILE A 431 -17.90 13.84 -8.20
N PHE A 432 -17.16 12.76 -7.98
CA PHE A 432 -17.17 12.01 -6.74
C PHE A 432 -15.87 12.27 -5.96
N PRO A 433 -15.91 12.28 -4.61
CA PRO A 433 -14.71 12.45 -3.80
C PRO A 433 -13.88 11.16 -3.74
N SER A 434 -12.58 11.32 -3.52
CA SER A 434 -11.79 10.23 -2.95
C SER A 434 -12.05 10.10 -1.44
N TYR A 435 -11.80 8.92 -0.87
CA TYR A 435 -11.93 8.71 0.58
C TYR A 435 -11.02 9.63 1.40
N VAL A 436 -9.89 10.08 0.84
CA VAL A 436 -9.02 11.06 1.49
C VAL A 436 -9.62 12.46 1.43
N GLU A 437 -10.19 12.85 0.28
CA GLU A 437 -10.75 14.20 0.07
C GLU A 437 -11.85 14.52 1.11
N ASP A 438 -12.75 13.58 1.32
CA ASP A 438 -13.95 13.81 2.14
C ASP A 438 -13.89 13.21 3.55
N ILE A 439 -13.11 12.13 3.75
CA ILE A 439 -13.16 11.35 4.99
C ILE A 439 -11.80 11.41 5.72
N MET A 440 -10.79 10.72 5.18
CA MET A 440 -9.53 10.52 5.91
C MET A 440 -8.70 11.79 6.04
N GLY A 441 -8.76 12.70 5.06
CA GLY A 441 -8.06 13.98 5.10
C GLY A 441 -8.54 14.82 6.28
N PRO A 442 -9.81 15.29 6.25
CA PRO A 442 -10.35 16.16 7.30
C PRO A 442 -10.44 15.49 8.68
N GLU A 443 -10.78 14.20 8.75
CA GLU A 443 -11.05 13.53 10.04
C GLU A 443 -9.79 12.96 10.71
N LEU A 444 -8.71 12.70 9.95
CA LEU A 444 -7.48 12.07 10.46
C LEU A 444 -6.20 12.77 10.02
N PHE A 445 -5.91 12.87 8.71
CA PHE A 445 -4.59 13.32 8.23
C PHE A 445 -4.29 14.78 8.59
N ASP A 446 -5.28 15.64 8.58
CA ASP A 446 -5.14 17.04 8.95
C ASP A 446 -4.76 17.21 10.43
N TYR A 447 -5.14 16.25 11.29
CA TYR A 447 -4.72 16.16 12.69
C TYR A 447 -3.41 15.38 12.89
N GLY A 448 -2.80 14.85 11.83
CA GLY A 448 -1.60 14.02 11.91
C GLY A 448 -1.85 12.57 12.30
N TYR A 449 -3.10 12.12 12.37
CA TYR A 449 -3.42 10.70 12.57
C TYR A 449 -3.25 9.93 11.26
N GLY A 450 -2.48 8.86 11.32
CA GLY A 450 -2.25 8.01 10.16
C GLY A 450 -1.67 6.65 10.54
N PRO A 451 -1.48 5.77 9.55
CA PRO A 451 -1.16 4.36 9.77
C PRO A 451 0.24 4.18 10.38
N PHE A 452 0.28 3.83 11.63
CA PHE A 452 1.47 3.46 12.40
C PHE A 452 1.43 1.98 12.70
N ARG A 453 2.50 1.26 12.42
CA ARG A 453 2.55 -0.20 12.54
C ARG A 453 3.84 -0.68 13.18
N TRP A 454 3.77 -1.86 13.81
CA TRP A 454 4.92 -2.53 14.36
C TRP A 454 4.86 -4.04 14.19
N CYS A 455 6.04 -4.67 14.16
CA CYS A 455 6.23 -6.11 14.13
C CYS A 455 7.14 -6.54 15.28
N CYS A 456 6.69 -7.50 16.07
CA CYS A 456 7.49 -8.15 17.09
C CYS A 456 8.42 -9.19 16.43
N LEU A 457 9.70 -8.86 16.29
CA LEU A 457 10.66 -9.65 15.52
C LEU A 457 11.05 -10.97 16.19
N SER A 458 10.72 -11.14 17.48
CA SER A 458 10.82 -12.42 18.18
C SER A 458 9.89 -13.51 17.62
N GLY A 459 8.85 -13.12 16.86
CA GLY A 459 7.79 -14.01 16.41
C GLY A 459 6.87 -14.52 17.51
N LYS A 460 7.04 -14.07 18.76
CA LYS A 460 6.26 -14.51 19.92
C LYS A 460 4.97 -13.71 20.04
N HIS A 461 3.85 -14.41 20.18
CA HIS A 461 2.54 -13.78 20.40
C HIS A 461 2.49 -12.98 21.71
N GLU A 462 3.18 -13.46 22.77
CA GLU A 462 3.24 -12.76 24.05
C GLU A 462 3.88 -11.37 23.94
N ASP A 463 4.84 -11.18 23.03
CA ASP A 463 5.46 -9.87 22.80
C ASP A 463 4.45 -8.92 22.14
N LEU A 464 3.62 -9.43 21.21
CA LEU A 464 2.55 -8.63 20.61
C LEU A 464 1.52 -8.18 21.64
N VAL A 465 1.05 -9.08 22.52
CA VAL A 465 0.10 -8.76 23.59
C VAL A 465 0.69 -7.70 24.54
N LYS A 466 1.97 -7.82 24.91
CA LYS A 466 2.65 -6.81 25.74
C LYS A 466 2.73 -5.45 25.06
N THR A 467 3.02 -5.41 23.75
CA THR A 467 3.05 -4.15 22.99
C THR A 467 1.67 -3.53 22.86
N ASP A 468 0.62 -4.33 22.67
CA ASP A 468 -0.78 -3.86 22.66
C ASP A 468 -1.13 -3.18 24.01
N HIS A 469 -0.82 -3.80 25.14
CA HIS A 469 -1.05 -3.23 26.46
C HIS A 469 -0.28 -1.93 26.66
N ALA A 470 1.01 -1.90 26.29
CA ALA A 470 1.82 -0.70 26.40
C ALA A 470 1.29 0.46 25.51
N ALA A 471 0.78 0.16 24.31
CA ALA A 471 0.14 1.16 23.47
C ALA A 471 -1.15 1.72 24.12
N MET A 472 -1.97 0.86 24.73
CA MET A 472 -3.19 1.29 25.46
C MET A 472 -2.87 2.15 26.68
N GLU A 473 -1.75 1.94 27.37
CA GLU A 473 -1.31 2.78 28.49
C GLU A 473 -0.91 4.20 28.04
N ILE A 474 -0.39 4.33 26.82
CA ILE A 474 0.05 5.63 26.23
C ILE A 474 -1.13 6.41 25.66
N ILE A 475 -2.08 5.72 25.00
CA ILE A 475 -3.22 6.37 24.33
C ILE A 475 -4.21 6.86 25.40
N ASN A 476 -4.46 8.18 25.43
CA ASN A 476 -5.52 8.75 26.25
C ASN A 476 -6.85 8.81 25.47
N PRO A 477 -7.80 7.91 25.72
CA PRO A 477 -9.06 7.83 24.95
C PRO A 477 -9.98 9.04 25.14
N ASP A 478 -9.71 9.90 26.14
CA ASP A 478 -10.52 11.07 26.42
C ASP A 478 -9.98 12.36 25.76
N ARG A 479 -8.83 12.29 25.06
CA ARG A 479 -8.22 13.46 24.44
C ARG A 479 -8.95 13.86 23.14
N ARG A 480 -9.19 12.90 22.26
CA ARG A 480 -9.86 13.10 20.96
C ARG A 480 -10.66 11.85 20.57
N PRO A 481 -11.70 11.98 19.73
CA PRO A 481 -12.44 10.79 19.22
C PRO A 481 -11.55 9.75 18.57
N GLN A 482 -10.53 10.17 17.81
CA GLN A 482 -9.56 9.28 17.14
C GLN A 482 -8.75 8.44 18.14
N ASP A 483 -8.38 9.00 19.28
CA ASP A 483 -7.68 8.26 20.33
C ASP A 483 -8.60 7.22 20.99
N LYS A 484 -9.89 7.53 21.16
CA LYS A 484 -10.89 6.57 21.66
C LYS A 484 -11.05 5.41 20.69
N ASP A 485 -11.16 5.68 19.39
CA ASP A 485 -11.26 4.66 18.35
C ASP A 485 -10.02 3.76 18.35
N ASN A 486 -8.80 4.34 18.43
CA ASN A 486 -7.55 3.61 18.55
C ASN A 486 -7.47 2.73 19.79
N TRP A 487 -7.90 3.26 20.95
CA TRP A 487 -7.88 2.52 22.20
C TRP A 487 -8.81 1.30 22.15
N ILE A 488 -10.03 1.48 21.61
CA ILE A 488 -11.00 0.40 21.42
C ILE A 488 -10.45 -0.62 20.42
N TRP A 489 -9.85 -0.16 19.33
CA TRP A 489 -9.25 -1.01 18.30
C TRP A 489 -8.19 -1.94 18.89
N ILE A 490 -7.23 -1.42 19.68
CA ILE A 490 -6.19 -2.24 20.30
C ILE A 490 -6.76 -3.16 21.36
N ARG A 491 -7.69 -2.67 22.21
CA ARG A 491 -8.37 -3.48 23.23
C ARG A 491 -9.00 -4.75 22.64
N ASP A 492 -9.63 -4.62 21.48
CA ASP A 492 -10.41 -5.69 20.85
C ASP A 492 -9.60 -6.45 19.75
N ALA A 493 -8.32 -6.11 19.56
CA ALA A 493 -7.49 -6.65 18.48
C ALA A 493 -7.38 -8.19 18.50
N GLU A 494 -7.23 -8.79 19.69
CA GLU A 494 -7.18 -10.25 19.84
C GLU A 494 -8.51 -10.91 19.44
N LYS A 495 -9.65 -10.32 19.82
CA LYS A 495 -10.98 -10.79 19.44
C LYS A 495 -11.13 -10.82 17.92
N HIS A 496 -10.54 -9.87 17.22
CA HIS A 496 -10.67 -9.76 15.77
C HIS A 496 -9.74 -10.66 14.97
N GLN A 497 -8.76 -11.30 15.61
CA GLN A 497 -7.84 -12.27 14.97
C GLN A 497 -7.20 -11.71 13.68
N LEU A 498 -6.56 -10.55 13.79
CA LEU A 498 -6.09 -9.79 12.62
C LEU A 498 -4.73 -10.24 12.09
N VAL A 499 -3.96 -11.01 12.86
CA VAL A 499 -2.60 -11.42 12.50
C VAL A 499 -2.62 -12.44 11.36
N VAL A 500 -1.94 -12.10 10.27
CA VAL A 500 -1.63 -13.00 9.14
C VAL A 500 -0.14 -12.85 8.84
N GLY A 501 0.61 -13.93 8.91
CA GLY A 501 2.07 -13.91 8.83
C GLY A 501 2.72 -13.67 10.18
N THR A 502 3.66 -12.72 10.27
CA THR A 502 4.38 -12.44 11.52
C THR A 502 3.55 -11.62 12.52
N GLN A 503 3.99 -11.57 13.78
CA GLN A 503 3.29 -10.91 14.90
C GLN A 503 3.34 -9.40 14.76
N CYS A 504 2.35 -8.81 14.11
CA CYS A 504 2.29 -7.40 13.78
C CYS A 504 0.99 -6.76 14.24
N ARG A 505 1.01 -5.43 14.41
CA ARG A 505 -0.15 -4.61 14.71
C ARG A 505 -0.10 -3.28 13.96
N ILE A 506 -1.27 -2.66 13.78
CA ILE A 506 -1.44 -1.32 13.23
C ILE A 506 -2.44 -0.53 14.06
N LEU A 507 -2.24 0.77 14.13
CA LEU A 507 -3.25 1.76 14.55
C LEU A 507 -3.03 3.09 13.82
N TYR A 508 -4.03 3.97 13.85
CA TYR A 508 -3.91 5.32 13.30
C TYR A 508 -3.64 6.30 14.42
N GLN A 509 -2.39 6.71 14.61
CA GLN A 509 -1.96 7.56 15.71
C GLN A 509 -1.26 8.83 15.22
N ASP A 510 -1.32 9.89 16.02
CA ASP A 510 -0.66 11.16 15.76
C ASP A 510 0.85 11.15 16.08
N ALA A 511 1.54 12.25 15.72
CA ALA A 511 2.98 12.39 15.86
C ALA A 511 3.53 12.04 17.26
N PHE A 512 2.87 12.56 18.30
CA PHE A 512 3.34 12.37 19.67
C PHE A 512 2.96 11.01 20.23
N GLY A 513 1.78 10.52 19.92
CA GLY A 513 1.36 9.17 20.31
C GLY A 513 2.27 8.10 19.70
N ARG A 514 2.62 8.23 18.39
CA ARG A 514 3.61 7.33 17.74
C ARG A 514 4.97 7.38 18.44
N ARG A 515 5.48 8.58 18.74
CA ARG A 515 6.75 8.78 19.45
C ARG A 515 6.74 8.10 20.81
N ASP A 516 5.72 8.33 21.62
CA ASP A 516 5.67 7.87 22.99
C ASP A 516 5.48 6.35 23.08
N ILE A 517 4.65 5.78 22.19
CA ILE A 517 4.53 4.32 22.00
C ILE A 517 5.90 3.71 21.59
N ALA A 518 6.58 4.32 20.60
CA ALA A 518 7.88 3.83 20.15
C ALA A 518 8.94 3.88 21.26
N LEU A 519 8.99 4.96 22.05
CA LEU A 519 9.90 5.06 23.19
C LEU A 519 9.61 3.98 24.24
N LYS A 520 8.33 3.73 24.52
CA LYS A 520 7.93 2.66 25.45
C LYS A 520 8.34 1.30 24.96
N PHE A 521 8.14 1.00 23.68
CA PHE A 521 8.60 -0.28 23.11
C PHE A 521 10.13 -0.41 23.17
N ASN A 522 10.87 0.66 22.85
CA ASN A 522 12.34 0.61 22.94
C ASN A 522 12.84 0.42 24.38
N GLU A 523 12.15 1.00 25.36
CA GLU A 523 12.40 0.74 26.80
C GLU A 523 12.16 -0.74 27.14
N MET A 524 11.06 -1.33 26.71
CA MET A 524 10.73 -2.74 26.95
C MET A 524 11.77 -3.68 26.31
N VAL A 525 12.27 -3.35 25.13
CA VAL A 525 13.37 -4.09 24.49
C VAL A 525 14.66 -3.99 25.33
N ARG A 526 14.99 -2.79 25.79
CA ARG A 526 16.16 -2.53 26.66
C ARG A 526 16.11 -3.33 27.95
N ASN A 527 14.94 -3.46 28.53
CA ASN A 527 14.71 -4.20 29.77
C ASN A 527 14.62 -5.72 29.57
N GLY A 528 14.63 -6.20 28.31
CA GLY A 528 14.47 -7.62 27.98
C GLY A 528 13.06 -8.15 28.20
N GLU A 529 12.05 -7.30 28.28
CA GLU A 529 10.63 -7.66 28.42
C GLU A 529 10.04 -8.23 27.14
N ILE A 530 10.53 -7.74 25.97
CA ILE A 530 10.19 -8.17 24.62
C ILE A 530 11.46 -8.25 23.76
N GLY A 531 11.38 -8.97 22.65
CA GLY A 531 12.43 -8.95 21.62
C GLY A 531 12.44 -7.64 20.81
N PRO A 532 13.41 -7.46 19.89
CA PRO A 532 13.46 -6.30 19.01
C PRO A 532 12.14 -6.11 18.24
N VAL A 533 11.81 -4.84 17.94
CA VAL A 533 10.58 -4.47 17.25
C VAL A 533 10.93 -3.70 15.97
N MET A 534 10.27 -4.00 14.86
CA MET A 534 10.33 -3.20 13.64
C MET A 534 9.14 -2.25 13.60
N LEU A 535 9.41 -0.96 13.59
CA LEU A 535 8.41 0.08 13.36
C LEU A 535 8.36 0.48 11.89
N GLY A 536 7.19 0.93 11.46
CA GLY A 536 6.99 1.56 10.19
C GLY A 536 5.62 2.21 10.11
N ARG A 537 5.26 2.59 8.90
CA ARG A 537 3.91 3.03 8.58
C ARG A 537 3.53 2.61 7.17
N ASP A 538 2.27 2.73 6.82
CA ASP A 538 1.91 2.71 5.42
C ASP A 538 2.46 3.98 4.73
N HIS A 539 2.87 3.88 3.49
CA HIS A 539 3.30 5.07 2.74
C HIS A 539 2.12 6.01 2.46
N HIS A 540 0.90 5.47 2.41
CA HIS A 540 -0.37 6.16 2.52
C HIS A 540 -0.53 6.76 3.93
N ASP A 541 -0.06 7.98 4.15
CA ASP A 541 -0.03 8.68 5.44
C ASP A 541 -0.06 10.18 5.22
N THR A 542 -0.18 10.93 6.29
CA THR A 542 -0.18 12.39 6.31
C THR A 542 0.97 13.02 5.51
N GLY A 543 2.20 12.50 5.66
CA GLY A 543 3.41 13.01 4.98
C GLY A 543 4.02 12.07 3.94
N GLY A 544 3.43 10.90 3.70
CA GLY A 544 4.08 9.83 2.95
C GLY A 544 3.90 9.87 1.45
N THR A 545 2.80 10.41 0.94
CA THR A 545 2.44 10.32 -0.48
C THR A 545 1.97 11.64 -1.03
N ASP A 546 2.59 12.07 -2.13
CA ASP A 546 2.06 13.06 -3.05
C ASP A 546 1.31 12.34 -4.17
N SER A 547 -0.03 12.46 -4.18
CA SER A 547 -0.90 11.95 -5.22
C SER A 547 -2.13 12.85 -5.37
N PRO A 548 -2.31 13.52 -6.51
CA PRO A 548 -3.45 14.41 -6.74
C PRO A 548 -4.78 13.67 -6.75
N TYR A 549 -4.75 12.35 -6.93
CA TYR A 549 -5.95 11.50 -7.01
C TYR A 549 -6.27 10.79 -5.70
N ARG A 550 -5.43 10.93 -4.66
CA ARG A 550 -5.65 10.25 -3.39
C ARG A 550 -5.19 11.09 -2.20
N GLU A 551 -3.92 11.00 -1.74
CA GLU A 551 -3.46 11.60 -0.48
C GLU A 551 -3.39 13.13 -0.51
N THR A 552 -3.17 13.72 -1.67
CA THR A 552 -3.16 15.19 -1.83
C THR A 552 -4.39 15.74 -2.56
N SER A 553 -5.45 14.92 -2.71
CA SER A 553 -6.71 15.35 -3.34
C SER A 553 -7.42 16.45 -2.54
N ASN A 554 -7.16 16.57 -1.23
CA ASN A 554 -7.68 17.64 -0.37
C ASN A 554 -6.71 18.84 -0.21
N ILE A 555 -5.74 18.98 -1.09
CA ILE A 555 -4.84 20.12 -1.20
C ILE A 555 -5.34 21.04 -2.32
N TYR A 556 -5.88 22.22 -1.96
CA TYR A 556 -6.60 23.10 -2.90
C TYR A 556 -5.85 24.39 -3.25
N ASP A 557 -4.55 24.47 -2.97
CA ASP A 557 -3.72 25.63 -3.30
C ASP A 557 -3.02 25.52 -4.67
N GLY A 558 -3.27 24.44 -5.42
CA GLY A 558 -2.65 24.15 -6.71
C GLY A 558 -1.34 23.35 -6.60
N SER A 559 -0.85 23.06 -5.40
CA SER A 559 0.40 22.30 -5.20
C SER A 559 0.19 20.79 -5.15
N ASN A 560 -1.04 20.30 -5.26
CA ASN A 560 -1.38 18.88 -5.21
C ASN A 560 -0.71 18.02 -6.30
N MET A 561 -0.16 18.67 -7.35
CA MET A 561 0.59 18.00 -8.44
C MET A 561 2.10 17.90 -8.18
N THR A 562 2.61 18.44 -7.08
CA THR A 562 4.05 18.40 -6.75
C THR A 562 4.38 17.17 -5.92
N ALA A 563 5.61 16.66 -6.03
CA ALA A 563 6.12 15.53 -5.26
C ALA A 563 7.07 15.96 -4.11
N ASP A 564 7.06 17.24 -3.76
CA ASP A 564 8.02 17.79 -2.80
C ASP A 564 7.87 17.20 -1.40
N MET A 565 6.64 16.98 -0.93
CA MET A 565 6.39 16.45 0.40
C MET A 565 6.97 15.05 0.59
N ALA A 566 6.71 14.12 -0.33
CA ALA A 566 7.21 12.76 -0.25
C ALA A 566 8.75 12.71 -0.29
N VAL A 567 9.37 13.53 -1.14
CA VAL A 567 10.84 13.65 -1.24
C VAL A 567 11.42 14.26 0.04
N GLN A 568 10.81 15.32 0.58
CA GLN A 568 11.24 15.94 1.84
C GLN A 568 11.08 14.99 3.02
N CYS A 569 9.97 14.24 3.08
CA CYS A 569 9.75 13.21 4.10
C CYS A 569 10.86 12.15 4.06
N TYR A 570 11.14 11.60 2.88
CA TYR A 570 12.22 10.63 2.64
C TYR A 570 13.60 11.16 3.05
N ALA A 571 13.97 12.35 2.58
CA ALA A 571 15.26 12.96 2.88
C ALA A 571 15.42 13.27 4.38
N GLY A 572 14.37 13.78 5.01
CA GLY A 572 14.38 14.11 6.43
C GLY A 572 14.40 12.86 7.33
N ASN A 573 13.77 11.79 6.93
CA ASN A 573 13.86 10.48 7.61
C ASN A 573 15.29 9.92 7.53
N ALA A 574 15.93 10.02 6.35
CA ALA A 574 17.33 9.64 6.18
C ALA A 574 18.26 10.47 7.05
N ALA A 575 18.07 11.80 7.07
CA ALA A 575 18.88 12.73 7.87
C ALA A 575 18.76 12.51 9.39
N ARG A 576 17.65 11.91 9.84
CA ARG A 576 17.36 11.61 11.26
C ARG A 576 17.64 10.17 11.65
N GLY A 577 18.22 9.37 10.77
CA GLY A 577 18.73 8.03 11.11
C GLY A 577 17.68 6.92 11.15
N MET A 578 16.53 7.05 10.46
CA MET A 578 15.64 5.91 10.26
C MET A 578 16.42 4.72 9.69
N SER A 579 16.16 3.51 10.19
CA SER A 579 16.95 2.31 9.83
C SER A 579 16.85 1.94 8.35
N LEU A 580 15.67 2.16 7.76
CA LEU A 580 15.39 2.01 6.33
C LEU A 580 14.60 3.23 5.85
N VAL A 581 14.96 3.73 4.67
CA VAL A 581 14.17 4.75 3.98
C VAL A 581 13.87 4.30 2.56
N ALA A 582 12.65 4.57 2.09
CA ALA A 582 12.18 4.14 0.78
C ALA A 582 11.43 5.27 0.06
N LEU A 583 11.63 5.34 -1.26
CA LEU A 583 10.91 6.26 -2.15
C LEU A 583 10.51 5.53 -3.43
N HIS A 584 9.22 5.65 -3.82
CA HIS A 584 8.68 4.90 -4.95
C HIS A 584 7.82 5.77 -5.84
N ASN A 585 7.77 5.41 -7.14
CA ASN A 585 6.79 5.91 -8.08
C ASN A 585 5.54 5.02 -8.06
N GLY A 586 4.38 5.61 -8.24
CA GLY A 586 3.11 4.94 -8.48
C GLY A 586 2.22 4.70 -7.26
N GLY A 587 2.78 4.34 -6.13
CA GLY A 587 2.18 4.31 -4.79
C GLY A 587 0.73 3.83 -4.65
N GLY A 588 0.29 2.80 -5.40
CA GLY A 588 -1.09 2.32 -5.37
C GLY A 588 -2.03 3.04 -6.33
N THR A 589 -1.63 4.19 -6.90
CA THR A 589 -2.42 4.97 -7.87
C THR A 589 -1.96 4.80 -9.31
N GLY A 590 -0.84 4.13 -9.53
CA GLY A 590 -0.26 3.86 -10.85
C GLY A 590 0.94 4.75 -11.17
N ILE A 591 1.82 4.27 -12.05
CA ILE A 591 3.04 4.97 -12.48
C ILE A 591 2.69 6.35 -13.03
N GLY A 592 3.48 7.37 -12.65
CA GLY A 592 3.27 8.77 -13.00
C GLY A 592 2.13 9.46 -12.25
N LYS A 593 1.44 8.76 -11.35
CA LYS A 593 0.27 9.30 -10.63
C LYS A 593 0.53 9.55 -9.14
N ALA A 594 1.66 9.10 -8.61
CA ALA A 594 2.08 9.33 -7.24
C ALA A 594 3.58 9.16 -7.04
N ILE A 595 4.13 9.91 -6.09
CA ILE A 595 5.42 9.61 -5.45
C ILE A 595 5.14 9.36 -3.98
N ASN A 596 5.67 8.28 -3.43
CA ASN A 596 5.43 7.90 -2.05
C ASN A 596 6.71 7.46 -1.35
N GLY A 597 6.79 7.79 -0.08
CA GLY A 597 7.93 7.46 0.76
C GLY A 597 7.52 6.85 2.08
N GLY A 598 8.38 6.00 2.62
CA GLY A 598 8.20 5.38 3.91
C GLY A 598 9.51 5.11 4.60
N PHE A 599 9.40 4.59 5.81
CA PHE A 599 10.54 4.23 6.64
C PHE A 599 10.33 2.90 7.34
N GLY A 600 11.44 2.34 7.80
CA GLY A 600 11.49 1.30 8.81
C GLY A 600 12.46 1.72 9.91
N LEU A 601 12.08 1.52 11.18
CA LEU A 601 12.95 1.77 12.34
C LEU A 601 12.99 0.54 13.22
N VAL A 602 14.18 0.01 13.40
CA VAL A 602 14.42 -1.12 14.31
C VAL A 602 14.63 -0.59 15.72
N LEU A 603 13.78 -1.01 16.66
CA LEU A 603 13.93 -0.76 18.08
C LEU A 603 14.81 -1.87 18.66
N ASP A 604 16.02 -1.51 19.06
CA ASP A 604 17.07 -2.40 19.55
C ASP A 604 17.38 -2.20 21.04
N GLY A 605 16.62 -1.33 21.71
CA GLY A 605 16.79 -1.00 23.12
C GLY A 605 17.89 0.03 23.42
N THR A 606 18.58 0.56 22.41
CA THR A 606 19.67 1.52 22.62
C THR A 606 19.18 2.95 22.90
N ALA A 607 20.03 3.76 23.53
CA ALA A 607 19.77 5.20 23.74
C ALA A 607 19.86 5.99 22.43
N GLU A 608 20.66 5.53 21.49
CA GLU A 608 20.75 6.08 20.13
C GLU A 608 19.41 5.96 19.41
N THR A 609 18.73 4.82 19.55
CA THR A 609 17.39 4.64 18.99
C THR A 609 16.36 5.53 19.67
N ASP A 610 16.43 5.77 20.98
CA ASP A 610 15.58 6.75 21.67
C ASP A 610 15.76 8.16 21.07
N ALA A 611 17.00 8.57 20.77
CA ALA A 611 17.28 9.87 20.17
C ALA A 611 16.66 9.98 18.74
N ILE A 612 16.77 8.92 17.94
CA ILE A 612 16.15 8.85 16.61
C ILE A 612 14.61 8.96 16.73
N ILE A 613 13.99 8.20 17.62
CA ILE A 613 12.54 8.20 17.83
C ILE A 613 12.04 9.62 18.15
N ARG A 614 12.74 10.34 19.06
CA ARG A 614 12.32 11.68 19.51
C ARG A 614 12.24 12.70 18.40
N GLU A 615 13.08 12.58 17.38
CA GLU A 615 13.19 13.58 16.30
C GLU A 615 12.58 13.07 14.99
N ALA A 616 12.81 11.81 14.61
CA ALA A 616 12.40 11.29 13.32
C ALA A 616 10.90 10.95 13.23
N ILE A 617 10.31 10.42 14.31
CA ILE A 617 8.87 10.07 14.31
C ILE A 617 7.98 11.34 14.24
N PRO A 618 8.20 12.40 15.04
CA PRO A 618 7.45 13.65 14.86
C PRO A 618 7.67 14.29 13.49
N TRP A 619 8.90 14.29 12.98
CA TRP A 619 9.21 14.81 11.64
C TRP A 619 8.38 14.13 10.56
N ASP A 620 8.38 12.80 10.52
CA ASP A 620 7.70 12.00 9.49
C ASP A 620 6.21 12.34 9.36
N THR A 621 5.56 12.62 10.48
CA THR A 621 4.16 13.02 10.52
C THR A 621 3.98 14.51 10.23
N MET A 622 4.76 15.38 10.92
CA MET A 622 4.53 16.82 10.91
C MET A 622 4.92 17.50 9.61
N ILE A 623 5.77 16.90 8.77
CA ILE A 623 6.03 17.42 7.42
C ILE A 623 4.74 17.41 6.57
N GLY A 624 3.89 16.40 6.71
CA GLY A 624 2.59 16.34 6.06
C GLY A 624 1.58 17.34 6.63
N VAL A 625 1.53 17.46 7.95
CA VAL A 625 0.67 18.45 8.62
C VAL A 625 1.08 19.87 8.22
N SER A 626 2.39 20.18 8.18
CA SER A 626 2.88 21.49 7.77
C SER A 626 2.53 21.82 6.32
N ARG A 627 2.64 20.85 5.41
CA ARG A 627 2.22 20.97 4.01
C ARG A 627 0.72 21.29 3.90
N ARG A 628 -0.13 20.55 4.61
CA ARG A 628 -1.59 20.73 4.62
C ARG A 628 -1.98 22.05 5.28
N SER A 629 -1.33 22.42 6.39
CA SER A 629 -1.48 23.74 7.03
C SER A 629 -1.17 24.88 6.05
N TRP A 630 -0.04 24.78 5.32
CA TRP A 630 0.31 25.79 4.33
C TRP A 630 -0.69 25.88 3.17
N ALA A 631 -1.32 24.77 2.80
CA ALA A 631 -2.40 24.71 1.83
C ALA A 631 -3.76 25.23 2.38
N ARG A 632 -3.80 25.67 3.63
CA ARG A 632 -4.97 26.26 4.33
C ARG A 632 -6.02 25.24 4.80
N ASN A 633 -5.63 23.98 4.99
CA ASN A 633 -6.50 23.01 5.65
C ASN A 633 -6.68 23.39 7.13
N GLU A 634 -7.92 23.62 7.57
CA GLU A 634 -8.24 24.21 8.86
C GLU A 634 -7.66 23.41 10.03
N HIS A 635 -7.94 22.12 10.10
CA HIS A 635 -7.45 21.27 11.21
C HIS A 635 -5.93 21.08 11.19
N SER A 636 -5.29 21.18 10.03
CA SER A 636 -3.82 21.18 9.95
C SER A 636 -3.20 22.49 10.47
N ILE A 637 -3.88 23.62 10.28
CA ILE A 637 -3.45 24.89 10.88
C ILE A 637 -3.51 24.83 12.41
N GLU A 638 -4.61 24.31 12.94
CA GLU A 638 -4.79 24.08 14.39
C GLU A 638 -3.70 23.16 14.95
N THR A 639 -3.51 22.02 14.31
CA THR A 639 -2.51 21.01 14.70
C THR A 639 -1.09 21.56 14.66
N ALA A 640 -0.73 22.30 13.59
CA ALA A 640 0.57 22.95 13.47
C ALA A 640 0.78 24.06 14.53
N ALA A 641 -0.27 24.79 14.90
CA ALA A 641 -0.21 25.78 15.97
C ALA A 641 -0.02 25.13 17.35
N GLU A 642 -0.72 24.03 17.64
CA GLU A 642 -0.51 23.24 18.85
C GLU A 642 0.93 22.70 18.92
N TYR A 643 1.44 22.14 17.81
CA TYR A 643 2.81 21.65 17.71
C TYR A 643 3.84 22.74 18.00
N ASN A 644 3.68 23.93 17.40
CA ASN A 644 4.55 25.07 17.66
C ASN A 644 4.60 25.47 19.14
N GLN A 645 3.47 25.37 19.86
CA GLN A 645 3.44 25.65 21.30
C GLN A 645 4.18 24.59 22.13
N MET A 646 4.02 23.31 21.76
CA MET A 646 4.67 22.20 22.46
C MET A 646 6.20 22.12 22.21
N ARG A 647 6.65 22.55 21.02
CA ARG A 647 8.05 22.45 20.56
C ARG A 647 8.73 23.79 20.36
N LYS A 648 8.20 24.87 20.92
CA LYS A 648 8.62 26.27 20.69
C LYS A 648 10.11 26.56 20.83
N GLU A 649 10.87 25.71 21.53
CA GLU A 649 12.32 25.86 21.72
C GLU A 649 13.14 25.18 20.65
N SER A 650 12.57 24.28 19.85
CA SER A 650 13.26 23.47 18.85
C SER A 650 12.68 23.59 17.45
N ASP A 651 11.37 23.62 17.32
CA ASP A 651 10.69 23.50 16.03
C ASP A 651 9.74 24.69 15.82
N VAL A 652 9.69 25.20 14.59
CA VAL A 652 8.77 26.25 14.17
C VAL A 652 8.16 25.90 12.82
N ILE A 653 6.86 25.65 12.79
CA ILE A 653 6.10 25.48 11.54
C ILE A 653 5.50 26.85 11.16
N THR A 654 5.71 27.27 9.91
CA THR A 654 5.09 28.50 9.39
C THR A 654 3.60 28.31 9.20
N LEU A 655 2.80 29.22 9.73
CA LEU A 655 1.34 29.22 9.56
C LEU A 655 0.92 30.23 8.49
N PRO A 656 -0.10 29.92 7.66
CA PRO A 656 -0.59 30.82 6.63
C PRO A 656 -1.51 31.89 7.21
N TYR A 657 -1.50 33.09 6.62
CA TYR A 657 -2.64 34.01 6.75
C TYR A 657 -3.74 33.64 5.78
N ILE A 658 -4.98 33.74 6.21
CA ILE A 658 -6.16 33.43 5.39
C ILE A 658 -6.68 34.71 4.75
N ALA A 659 -6.67 34.77 3.42
CA ALA A 659 -7.22 35.89 2.67
C ALA A 659 -8.77 35.86 2.69
N ASP A 660 -9.38 37.03 2.74
CA ASP A 660 -10.84 37.18 2.60
C ASP A 660 -11.27 36.89 1.15
N ASN A 661 -12.10 35.88 0.98
CA ASN A 661 -12.64 35.46 -0.31
C ASN A 661 -13.42 36.58 -1.01
N ALA A 662 -14.16 37.41 -0.27
CA ALA A 662 -14.91 38.53 -0.84
C ALA A 662 -13.97 39.63 -1.39
N LEU A 663 -12.83 39.84 -0.71
CA LEU A 663 -11.78 40.73 -1.20
C LEU A 663 -11.18 40.20 -2.52
N ILE A 664 -10.89 38.92 -2.58
CA ILE A 664 -10.30 38.29 -3.78
C ILE A 664 -11.27 38.38 -4.96
N GLU A 665 -12.54 38.01 -4.74
CA GLU A 665 -13.56 38.07 -5.77
C GLU A 665 -13.76 39.52 -6.30
N LYS A 666 -13.89 40.47 -5.40
CA LYS A 666 -13.97 41.89 -5.76
C LYS A 666 -12.78 42.38 -6.58
N THR A 667 -11.57 41.94 -6.18
CA THR A 667 -10.33 42.28 -6.88
C THR A 667 -10.30 41.73 -8.28
N TYR A 668 -10.69 40.47 -8.45
CA TYR A 668 -10.80 39.78 -9.74
C TYR A 668 -11.81 40.49 -10.66
N GLN A 669 -13.02 40.75 -10.18
CA GLN A 669 -14.08 41.42 -10.94
C GLN A 669 -13.65 42.85 -11.40
N ASN A 670 -12.94 43.56 -10.56
CA ASN A 670 -12.43 44.87 -10.91
C ASN A 670 -11.32 44.84 -11.99
N ALA A 671 -10.50 43.79 -11.99
CA ALA A 671 -9.44 43.59 -12.97
C ALA A 671 -10.01 43.21 -14.35
N VAL A 672 -10.95 42.23 -14.37
CA VAL A 672 -11.61 41.74 -15.61
C VAL A 672 -12.44 42.83 -16.29
N LYS A 673 -13.13 43.70 -15.52
CA LYS A 673 -13.88 44.84 -16.10
C LYS A 673 -13.01 45.93 -16.73
N LYS A 674 -11.72 45.92 -16.47
CA LYS A 674 -10.76 46.87 -17.04
C LYS A 674 -10.07 46.37 -18.31
N GLN A 675 -10.20 45.09 -18.61
CA GLN A 675 -9.82 44.47 -19.87
C GLN A 675 -11.00 44.50 -20.86
#